data_e7df5af33115fe64734593f01f6e27dc
#
_entry.id   e7df5af33115fe64734593f01f6e27dc
#
_cell.length_a   1.000
_cell.length_b   1.000
_cell.length_c   1.000
_cell.angle_alpha   90.00
_cell.angle_beta   90.00
_cell.angle_gamma   90.00
#
_symmetry.space_group_name_H-M   'P 1'
#
loop_
_entity.id
_entity.type
_entity.pdbx_description
1 polymer ?
#
loop_
_entity_poly.entity_id
_entity_poly.type
_entity_poly.pdbx_seq_one_letter_code
_entity_poly.pdbx_strand_id
1 'polypeptide(L)'
;MTAALAAAPGMAIDSWLELFGRVARHYRLPVSEQRARLAVQWDLGGDDETRIRTLGRATGLTVRFDTPRAMRLTSWRLPAIVRFADGEIALIEGIDADDQVRLTLPGDRGGQTRLTLAELMESATGFVIPRPSRSAPDMRVDTYIRPFQDHWLRQILMRDAPSYGHVMVASVVTNCLGLAGVLFSMQVYDRVVPAGSIPTLTILFLGVLIAIGFDFALRRLRTNIVDVLGKRADLRISDRVFGHALRVRNRARPASTGTFISQLRDLDQVRDLLTSTTVATVADMPFFLLFLAVLWYIGGALALVPLGALVLLLLPGLLSQRRLRVLATESMRESSLRNAMLVEAVQGIEDIKALQAEERFHHQWNHYNAVAGEAQLRLRGVTNGLSVWTQSVQNGVYAAIIFVGAPLVIAGDITTGVLVATSILGSRMMAPMAQVTQLLGRLQHARVAMGSLNQIMALPVDSADSDHRIPLPAVTGDFTIRSGVFTYADPNAPPALSVVSLDIAAGERIALLGRNGAGKSTLLQGLSGMLQPVSGEVLLDGLALHQIDPADVRRDIGLLTQNSRLFHGTLRENLTLGAPSASDAEIVEILAMVGAEGMVRRLRDGLGHVVQEGGLGLSGGQVQALLLARLLLRQPMVALLDEPTAAMDEGTERHFIHRLGQWSRTRTIVVATHRMRMLDIVDRIIVIDNGKIILDGPKDQVLATMRGTRSAAA
;
A
#
# COMPACT_ATOMS: atom_id res chain seq x y z
N MET A 1 -50.61 10.38 -16.28
CA MET A 1 -50.66 10.20 -14.81
C MET A 1 -49.35 9.52 -14.40
N THR A 2 -48.31 10.28 -14.25
CA THR A 2 -46.98 9.86 -13.84
C THR A 2 -46.77 10.30 -12.40
N ALA A 3 -46.86 9.37 -11.48
CA ALA A 3 -46.58 9.58 -10.06
C ALA A 3 -45.05 9.79 -9.92
N ALA A 4 -44.66 11.00 -9.57
CA ALA A 4 -43.33 11.29 -9.11
C ALA A 4 -43.07 10.54 -7.79
N LEU A 5 -42.22 9.55 -7.82
CA LEU A 5 -41.57 9.00 -6.62
C LEU A 5 -40.72 10.13 -6.02
N ALA A 6 -41.21 10.74 -4.95
CA ALA A 6 -40.43 11.60 -4.09
C ALA A 6 -39.29 10.73 -3.49
N ALA A 7 -38.08 10.94 -3.96
CA ALA A 7 -36.89 10.42 -3.33
C ALA A 7 -36.84 10.97 -1.89
N ALA A 8 -36.78 10.07 -0.91
CA ALA A 8 -36.49 10.45 0.46
C ALA A 8 -35.19 11.28 0.49
N PRO A 9 -35.08 12.33 1.32
CA PRO A 9 -33.89 13.17 1.36
C PRO A 9 -32.69 12.29 1.76
N GLY A 10 -31.84 12.01 0.77
CA GLY A 10 -30.61 11.27 1.01
C GLY A 10 -29.76 12.05 2.02
N MET A 11 -29.15 11.34 2.94
CA MET A 11 -28.25 11.89 3.94
C MET A 11 -27.24 12.84 3.27
N ALA A 12 -27.27 14.11 3.64
CA ALA A 12 -26.34 15.11 3.14
C ALA A 12 -24.95 14.81 3.72
N ILE A 13 -24.18 13.95 3.04
CA ILE A 13 -22.85 13.47 3.47
C ILE A 13 -21.93 14.64 3.82
N ASP A 14 -22.00 15.74 3.08
CA ASP A 14 -21.16 16.91 3.30
C ASP A 14 -21.43 17.57 4.65
N SER A 15 -22.70 17.67 5.07
CA SER A 15 -23.08 18.22 6.37
C SER A 15 -22.55 17.37 7.52
N TRP A 16 -22.67 16.06 7.42
CA TRP A 16 -22.14 15.14 8.41
C TRP A 16 -20.61 15.19 8.46
N LEU A 17 -19.95 15.26 7.30
CA LEU A 17 -18.51 15.36 7.20
C LEU A 17 -17.97 16.62 7.86
N GLU A 18 -18.64 17.75 7.66
CA GLU A 18 -18.27 19.01 8.31
C GLU A 18 -18.39 18.92 9.82
N LEU A 19 -19.51 18.41 10.34
CA LEU A 19 -19.71 18.29 11.79
C LEU A 19 -18.75 17.29 12.42
N PHE A 20 -18.52 16.12 11.82
CA PHE A 20 -17.50 15.17 12.28
C PHE A 20 -16.09 15.76 12.19
N GLY A 21 -15.79 16.56 11.18
CA GLY A 21 -14.54 17.30 11.06
C GLY A 21 -14.34 18.30 12.19
N ARG A 22 -15.41 19.01 12.60
CA ARG A 22 -15.37 19.94 13.77
C ARG A 22 -15.16 19.17 15.08
N VAL A 23 -15.87 18.05 15.29
CA VAL A 23 -15.70 17.21 16.48
C VAL A 23 -14.29 16.61 16.53
N ALA A 24 -13.79 16.13 15.42
CA ALA A 24 -12.45 15.57 15.37
C ALA A 24 -11.37 16.63 15.67
N ARG A 25 -11.54 17.86 15.16
CA ARG A 25 -10.68 19.00 15.54
C ARG A 25 -10.77 19.36 17.03
N HIS A 26 -11.98 19.28 17.63
CA HIS A 26 -12.14 19.47 19.08
C HIS A 26 -11.30 18.46 19.87
N TYR A 27 -11.25 17.19 19.41
CA TYR A 27 -10.42 16.15 20.02
C TYR A 27 -8.98 16.12 19.47
N ARG A 28 -8.57 17.11 18.67
CA ARG A 28 -7.24 17.21 18.04
C ARG A 28 -6.88 16.00 17.17
N LEU A 29 -7.89 15.37 16.54
CA LEU A 29 -7.67 14.26 15.62
C LEU A 29 -7.37 14.80 14.22
N PRO A 30 -6.39 14.23 13.50
CA PRO A 30 -6.13 14.59 12.11
C PRO A 30 -7.26 14.06 11.21
N VAL A 31 -7.94 14.95 10.49
CA VAL A 31 -9.04 14.60 9.58
C VAL A 31 -8.66 14.90 8.14
N SER A 32 -8.83 13.90 7.28
CA SER A 32 -8.82 14.07 5.83
C SER A 32 -10.26 13.92 5.31
N GLU A 33 -10.87 15.03 4.93
CA GLU A 33 -12.24 15.08 4.40
C GLU A 33 -12.40 14.21 3.15
N GLN A 34 -11.42 14.23 2.24
CA GLN A 34 -11.45 13.39 1.03
C GLN A 34 -11.44 11.90 1.36
N ARG A 35 -10.66 11.49 2.34
CA ARG A 35 -10.60 10.07 2.76
C ARG A 35 -11.90 9.62 3.41
N ALA A 36 -12.52 10.50 4.17
CA ALA A 36 -13.81 10.23 4.78
C ALA A 36 -14.93 10.14 3.74
N ARG A 37 -14.92 10.99 2.71
CA ARG A 37 -15.81 10.90 1.55
C ARG A 37 -15.64 9.59 0.79
N LEU A 38 -14.42 9.20 0.49
CA LEU A 38 -14.11 7.94 -0.19
C LEU A 38 -14.61 6.74 0.62
N ALA A 39 -14.42 6.72 1.95
CA ALA A 39 -14.86 5.62 2.80
C ALA A 39 -16.38 5.39 2.74
N VAL A 40 -17.17 6.45 2.61
CA VAL A 40 -18.64 6.37 2.48
C VAL A 40 -19.08 5.97 1.08
N GLN A 41 -18.37 6.43 0.04
CA GLN A 41 -18.67 6.07 -1.35
C GLN A 41 -18.47 4.56 -1.63
N TRP A 42 -17.63 3.89 -0.87
CA TRP A 42 -17.40 2.44 -1.01
C TRP A 42 -18.43 1.59 -0.27
N ASP A 43 -19.28 2.18 0.57
CA ASP A 43 -20.28 1.49 1.37
C ASP A 43 -21.70 1.76 0.82
N LEU A 44 -21.91 1.38 -0.44
CA LEU A 44 -23.14 1.66 -1.23
C LEU A 44 -24.40 0.92 -0.75
N GLY A 45 -24.32 0.02 0.22
CA GLY A 45 -25.42 -0.86 0.62
C GLY A 45 -25.91 -0.71 2.07
N GLY A 46 -25.33 0.19 2.88
CA GLY A 46 -25.67 0.35 4.29
C GLY A 46 -26.85 1.31 4.54
N ASP A 47 -27.55 1.12 5.67
CA ASP A 47 -28.50 2.08 6.22
C ASP A 47 -27.77 3.38 6.67
N ASP A 48 -28.52 4.43 6.95
CA ASP A 48 -27.96 5.72 7.36
C ASP A 48 -27.09 5.62 8.62
N GLU A 49 -27.46 4.77 9.58
CA GLU A 49 -26.65 4.58 10.78
C GLU A 49 -25.30 3.93 10.47
N THR A 50 -25.26 2.96 9.58
CA THR A 50 -24.01 2.32 9.14
C THR A 50 -23.11 3.30 8.41
N ARG A 51 -23.67 4.15 7.55
CA ARG A 51 -22.92 5.21 6.86
C ARG A 51 -22.35 6.24 7.84
N ILE A 52 -23.15 6.68 8.83
CA ILE A 52 -22.69 7.60 9.89
C ILE A 52 -21.57 6.95 10.71
N ARG A 53 -21.67 5.66 11.05
CA ARG A 53 -20.61 4.92 11.75
C ARG A 53 -19.33 4.80 10.91
N THR A 54 -19.47 4.54 9.60
CA THR A 54 -18.35 4.46 8.68
C THR A 54 -17.66 5.81 8.54
N LEU A 55 -18.43 6.90 8.42
CA LEU A 55 -17.93 8.25 8.39
C LEU A 55 -17.20 8.63 9.71
N GLY A 56 -17.81 8.29 10.85
CA GLY A 56 -17.20 8.46 12.16
C GLY A 56 -15.85 7.72 12.26
N ARG A 57 -15.80 6.45 11.86
CA ARG A 57 -14.53 5.68 11.84
C ARG A 57 -13.48 6.30 10.92
N ALA A 58 -13.90 6.80 9.75
CA ALA A 58 -12.99 7.44 8.80
C ALA A 58 -12.43 8.78 9.32
N THR A 59 -13.14 9.42 10.25
CA THR A 59 -12.68 10.64 10.96
C THR A 59 -12.02 10.34 12.33
N GLY A 60 -11.77 9.07 12.64
CA GLY A 60 -11.14 8.64 13.91
C GLY A 60 -12.07 8.64 15.13
N LEU A 61 -13.38 8.67 14.91
CA LEU A 61 -14.40 8.71 15.94
C LEU A 61 -15.21 7.41 16.00
N THR A 62 -15.55 6.96 17.20
CA THR A 62 -16.61 5.98 17.44
C THR A 62 -17.92 6.71 17.68
N VAL A 63 -18.98 6.20 17.14
CA VAL A 63 -20.30 6.84 17.15
C VAL A 63 -21.28 5.99 17.94
N ARG A 64 -21.94 6.61 18.92
CA ARG A 64 -23.05 6.03 19.66
C ARG A 64 -24.32 6.82 19.35
N PHE A 65 -25.43 6.12 19.10
CA PHE A 65 -26.75 6.70 18.89
C PHE A 65 -27.55 6.61 20.19
N ASP A 66 -28.16 7.72 20.60
CA ASP A 66 -29.06 7.78 21.75
C ASP A 66 -30.37 8.47 21.32
N THR A 67 -31.50 8.06 21.96
CA THR A 67 -32.80 8.70 21.75
C THR A 67 -33.01 9.85 22.74
N PRO A 68 -33.86 10.85 22.45
CA PRO A 68 -34.12 11.97 23.37
C PRO A 68 -34.61 11.52 24.74
N ARG A 69 -35.38 10.41 24.84
CA ARG A 69 -35.86 9.85 26.09
C ARG A 69 -34.77 9.20 26.95
N ALA A 70 -33.73 8.68 26.34
CA ALA A 70 -32.63 7.99 27.01
C ALA A 70 -31.47 8.93 27.35
N MET A 71 -31.41 10.09 26.71
CA MET A 71 -30.27 11.01 26.83
C MET A 71 -30.47 12.02 27.95
N ARG A 72 -29.53 12.04 28.91
CA ARG A 72 -29.31 13.19 29.81
C ARG A 72 -28.16 14.01 29.22
N LEU A 73 -28.47 15.17 28.65
CA LEU A 73 -27.48 16.06 28.09
C LEU A 73 -26.72 16.75 29.25
N THR A 74 -25.46 16.42 29.41
CA THR A 74 -24.56 17.02 30.40
C THR A 74 -23.30 17.50 29.73
N SER A 75 -22.57 18.44 30.29
CA SER A 75 -21.31 18.95 29.77
C SER A 75 -20.28 17.84 29.46
N TRP A 76 -20.33 16.73 30.23
CA TRP A 76 -19.47 15.55 29.99
C TRP A 76 -19.79 14.75 28.71
N ARG A 77 -20.99 14.94 28.15
CA ARG A 77 -21.41 14.25 26.93
C ARG A 77 -21.22 15.08 25.67
N LEU A 78 -20.70 16.28 25.78
CA LEU A 78 -20.39 17.16 24.68
C LEU A 78 -18.95 16.91 24.15
N PRO A 79 -18.67 17.21 22.89
CA PRO A 79 -19.61 17.62 21.86
C PRO A 79 -20.51 16.44 21.41
N ALA A 80 -21.75 16.74 21.01
CA ALA A 80 -22.73 15.79 20.48
C ALA A 80 -23.43 16.38 19.27
N ILE A 81 -23.91 15.55 18.33
CA ILE A 81 -24.67 16.00 17.17
C ILE A 81 -26.13 15.66 17.41
N VAL A 82 -27.02 16.62 17.24
CA VAL A 82 -28.47 16.44 17.31
C VAL A 82 -29.04 16.28 15.89
N ARG A 83 -30.06 15.44 15.77
CA ARG A 83 -30.87 15.30 14.56
C ARG A 83 -32.27 15.82 14.84
N PHE A 84 -32.77 16.68 13.97
CA PHE A 84 -34.12 17.27 14.05
C PHE A 84 -35.13 16.52 13.19
N ALA A 85 -36.42 16.79 13.38
CA ALA A 85 -37.50 16.12 12.66
C ALA A 85 -37.55 16.45 11.15
N ASP A 86 -37.06 17.60 10.77
CA ASP A 86 -36.92 18.09 9.38
C ASP A 86 -35.72 17.49 8.63
N GLY A 87 -34.91 16.65 9.31
CA GLY A 87 -33.69 16.06 8.76
C GLY A 87 -32.45 16.93 8.91
N GLU A 88 -32.55 18.12 9.46
CA GLU A 88 -31.41 18.96 9.78
C GLU A 88 -30.58 18.35 10.92
N ILE A 89 -29.30 18.71 10.95
CA ILE A 89 -28.35 18.27 11.96
C ILE A 89 -27.59 19.46 12.50
N ALA A 90 -27.28 19.46 13.80
CA ALA A 90 -26.47 20.49 14.42
C ALA A 90 -25.47 19.92 15.42
N LEU A 91 -24.34 20.59 15.61
CA LEU A 91 -23.34 20.24 16.61
C LEU A 91 -23.64 21.01 17.91
N ILE A 92 -23.79 20.30 19.01
CA ILE A 92 -23.89 20.86 20.34
C ILE A 92 -22.47 21.01 20.90
N GLU A 93 -22.01 22.25 21.05
CA GLU A 93 -20.67 22.57 21.55
C GLU A 93 -20.62 22.80 23.05
N GLY A 94 -21.66 23.35 23.65
CA GLY A 94 -21.69 23.67 25.05
C GLY A 94 -23.11 23.89 25.61
N ILE A 95 -23.22 23.82 26.92
CA ILE A 95 -24.41 24.20 27.69
C ILE A 95 -23.97 25.25 28.70
N ASP A 96 -24.61 26.42 28.64
CA ASP A 96 -24.34 27.52 29.55
C ASP A 96 -25.07 27.30 30.91
N ALA A 97 -24.72 28.09 31.94
CA ALA A 97 -25.29 27.94 33.30
C ALA A 97 -26.81 28.17 33.36
N ASP A 98 -27.38 28.84 32.36
CA ASP A 98 -28.82 29.14 32.23
C ASP A 98 -29.57 28.12 31.36
N ASP A 99 -29.08 26.87 31.25
CA ASP A 99 -29.60 25.81 30.38
C ASP A 99 -29.75 26.20 28.92
N GLN A 100 -28.96 27.20 28.45
CA GLN A 100 -28.85 27.58 27.08
C GLN A 100 -27.84 26.66 26.34
N VAL A 101 -28.29 26.00 25.31
CA VAL A 101 -27.49 25.10 24.50
C VAL A 101 -26.95 25.85 23.28
N ARG A 102 -25.63 25.82 23.07
CA ARG A 102 -24.98 26.40 21.90
C ARG A 102 -24.90 25.40 20.79
N LEU A 103 -25.55 25.71 19.66
CA LEU A 103 -25.64 24.88 18.46
C LEU A 103 -24.86 25.52 17.33
N THR A 104 -24.17 24.70 16.55
CA THR A 104 -23.52 25.10 15.30
C THR A 104 -24.10 24.27 14.17
N LEU A 105 -24.67 24.94 13.15
CA LEU A 105 -25.24 24.34 11.96
C LEU A 105 -24.13 24.06 10.90
N PRO A 106 -24.30 23.06 10.02
CA PRO A 106 -23.42 22.87 8.88
C PRO A 106 -23.50 24.08 7.93
N GLY A 107 -22.37 24.47 7.35
CA GLY A 107 -22.31 25.62 6.44
C GLY A 107 -22.21 26.99 7.12
N ASP A 108 -22.45 27.09 8.42
CA ASP A 108 -22.36 28.33 9.16
C ASP A 108 -20.92 28.62 9.61
N ARG A 109 -20.28 29.65 9.02
CA ARG A 109 -18.87 30.02 9.30
C ARG A 109 -18.72 30.68 10.67
N GLY A 110 -19.11 29.96 11.75
CA GLY A 110 -18.96 30.43 13.13
C GLY A 110 -20.22 31.08 13.73
N GLY A 111 -21.36 31.06 13.04
CA GLY A 111 -22.65 31.37 13.62
C GLY A 111 -23.03 30.37 14.70
N GLN A 112 -23.44 30.86 15.87
CA GLN A 112 -23.93 30.03 16.96
C GLN A 112 -25.41 30.35 17.21
N THR A 113 -26.25 29.34 17.06
CA THR A 113 -27.68 29.44 17.45
C THR A 113 -27.81 28.97 18.90
N ARG A 114 -28.64 29.62 19.68
CA ARG A 114 -28.92 29.25 21.07
C ARG A 114 -30.37 28.81 21.20
N LEU A 115 -30.56 27.66 21.82
CA LEU A 115 -31.90 27.11 22.19
C LEU A 115 -31.87 26.74 23.65
N THR A 116 -33.04 26.77 24.30
CA THR A 116 -33.14 26.20 25.63
C THR A 116 -33.06 24.68 25.60
N LEU A 117 -32.57 24.06 26.65
CA LEU A 117 -32.47 22.59 26.73
C LEU A 117 -33.84 21.92 26.51
N ALA A 118 -34.93 22.53 26.98
CA ALA A 118 -36.30 22.03 26.82
C ALA A 118 -36.73 22.02 25.36
N GLU A 119 -36.54 23.15 24.63
CA GLU A 119 -36.88 23.27 23.20
C GLU A 119 -36.05 22.29 22.35
N LEU A 120 -34.76 22.13 22.70
CA LEU A 120 -33.90 21.16 22.01
C LEU A 120 -34.40 19.72 22.17
N MET A 121 -34.79 19.34 23.40
CA MET A 121 -35.26 17.96 23.67
C MET A 121 -36.62 17.67 23.06
N GLU A 122 -37.45 18.68 22.84
CA GLU A 122 -38.77 18.55 22.17
C GLU A 122 -38.61 18.42 20.64
N SER A 123 -37.69 19.17 20.05
CA SER A 123 -37.46 19.18 18.59
C SER A 123 -36.52 18.06 18.10
N ALA A 124 -35.73 17.45 18.98
CA ALA A 124 -34.78 16.41 18.62
C ALA A 124 -35.44 15.05 18.35
N THR A 125 -35.07 14.41 17.25
CA THR A 125 -35.43 13.01 16.94
C THR A 125 -34.38 12.01 17.41
N GLY A 126 -33.12 12.42 17.55
CA GLY A 126 -32.05 11.57 18.01
C GLY A 126 -30.74 12.30 18.21
N PHE A 127 -29.83 11.67 18.94
CA PHE A 127 -28.51 12.20 19.22
C PHE A 127 -27.45 11.23 18.74
N VAL A 128 -26.37 11.79 18.21
CA VAL A 128 -25.19 11.08 17.80
C VAL A 128 -24.03 11.59 18.64
N ILE A 129 -23.44 10.69 19.44
CA ILE A 129 -22.36 11.03 20.38
C ILE A 129 -21.04 10.50 19.79
N PRO A 130 -20.26 11.34 19.11
CA PRO A 130 -18.95 10.97 18.62
C PRO A 130 -17.91 11.06 19.75
N ARG A 131 -17.08 10.03 19.88
CA ARG A 131 -15.96 9.99 20.81
C ARG A 131 -14.70 9.50 20.08
N PRO A 132 -13.51 9.92 20.49
CA PRO A 132 -12.28 9.34 19.97
C PRO A 132 -12.31 7.82 20.10
N SER A 133 -11.98 7.12 19.04
CA SER A 133 -11.99 5.65 19.03
C SER A 133 -10.93 5.06 19.96
N ARG A 134 -9.89 5.82 20.26
CA ARG A 134 -8.90 5.62 21.33
C ARG A 134 -8.38 6.99 21.77
N SER A 135 -7.78 7.08 22.97
CA SER A 135 -6.96 8.24 23.35
C SER A 135 -5.78 8.30 22.38
N ALA A 136 -5.89 9.18 21.40
CA ALA A 136 -4.91 9.50 20.38
C ALA A 136 -3.84 8.43 20.10
N PRO A 137 -4.11 7.37 19.33
CA PRO A 137 -3.33 7.11 18.15
C PRO A 137 -4.21 6.90 16.93
N ASP A 138 -3.73 7.32 15.77
CA ASP A 138 -4.45 7.15 14.51
C ASP A 138 -4.44 5.66 14.14
N MET A 139 -5.60 4.97 14.12
CA MET A 139 -5.70 3.57 13.67
C MET A 139 -5.10 3.35 12.27
N ARG A 140 -4.99 4.40 11.46
CA ARG A 140 -4.29 4.40 10.18
C ARG A 140 -2.79 4.23 10.36
N VAL A 141 -2.27 4.72 11.48
CA VAL A 141 -0.86 4.66 11.84
C VAL A 141 -0.57 3.37 12.60
N ASP A 142 -1.40 2.97 13.56
CA ASP A 142 -1.20 1.76 14.37
C ASP A 142 -1.20 0.46 13.58
N THR A 143 -2.03 0.34 12.55
CA THR A 143 -2.05 -0.85 11.70
C THR A 143 -0.78 -0.98 10.87
N TYR A 144 -0.13 0.16 10.53
CA TYR A 144 1.08 0.23 9.72
C TYR A 144 2.36 0.48 10.53
N ILE A 145 2.25 0.93 11.79
CA ILE A 145 3.37 1.26 12.67
C ILE A 145 3.67 0.15 13.66
N ARG A 146 2.78 -0.83 13.81
CA ARG A 146 3.14 -2.00 14.62
C ARG A 146 4.49 -2.51 14.15
N PRO A 147 5.46 -2.66 15.08
CA PRO A 147 6.75 -3.21 14.75
C PRO A 147 6.54 -4.48 13.94
N PHE A 148 7.38 -4.70 12.94
CA PHE A 148 7.35 -5.87 12.08
C PHE A 148 7.12 -7.12 12.92
N GLN A 149 5.98 -7.78 12.73
CA GLN A 149 5.69 -9.08 13.34
C GLN A 149 5.99 -10.16 12.30
N ASP A 150 6.85 -11.10 12.63
CA ASP A 150 7.26 -12.19 11.73
C ASP A 150 6.11 -13.01 11.12
N HIS A 151 4.89 -12.81 11.63
CA HIS A 151 3.70 -13.56 11.21
C HIS A 151 2.58 -12.70 10.61
N TRP A 152 2.90 -11.50 10.11
CA TRP A 152 1.91 -10.58 9.55
C TRP A 152 1.05 -11.18 8.43
N LEU A 153 1.64 -12.01 7.55
CA LEU A 153 0.93 -12.71 6.49
C LEU A 153 -0.07 -13.72 7.07
N ARG A 154 0.35 -14.50 8.08
CA ARG A 154 -0.53 -15.46 8.74
C ARG A 154 -1.75 -14.78 9.38
N GLN A 155 -1.57 -13.63 10.00
CA GLN A 155 -2.67 -12.86 10.58
C GLN A 155 -3.70 -12.43 9.52
N ILE A 156 -3.23 -12.02 8.33
CA ILE A 156 -4.12 -11.64 7.21
C ILE A 156 -4.89 -12.86 6.71
N LEU A 157 -4.23 -13.99 6.53
CA LEU A 157 -4.84 -15.22 6.01
C LEU A 157 -5.83 -15.84 7.01
N MET A 158 -5.47 -15.90 8.29
CA MET A 158 -6.33 -16.50 9.32
C MET A 158 -7.58 -15.68 9.65
N ARG A 159 -7.66 -14.44 9.18
CA ARG A 159 -8.86 -13.61 9.37
C ARG A 159 -10.11 -14.20 8.71
N ASP A 160 -9.93 -14.88 7.59
CA ASP A 160 -11.01 -15.53 6.82
C ASP A 160 -11.08 -17.06 7.09
N ALA A 161 -10.48 -17.55 8.19
CA ALA A 161 -10.45 -18.98 8.54
C ALA A 161 -11.82 -19.68 8.50
N PRO A 162 -12.93 -19.10 8.98
CA PRO A 162 -14.25 -19.73 8.88
C PRO A 162 -14.66 -20.02 7.44
N SER A 163 -14.33 -19.15 6.49
CA SER A 163 -14.64 -19.34 5.07
C SER A 163 -13.88 -20.49 4.44
N TYR A 164 -12.65 -20.76 4.89
CA TYR A 164 -11.91 -21.94 4.47
C TYR A 164 -12.53 -23.23 4.99
N GLY A 165 -13.26 -23.19 6.12
CA GLY A 165 -14.08 -24.30 6.61
C GLY A 165 -15.15 -24.76 5.60
N HIS A 166 -15.84 -23.82 4.96
CA HIS A 166 -16.81 -24.13 3.90
C HIS A 166 -16.15 -24.79 2.67
N VAL A 167 -14.91 -24.38 2.33
CA VAL A 167 -14.11 -25.00 1.27
C VAL A 167 -13.79 -26.45 1.64
N MET A 168 -13.44 -26.75 2.90
CA MET A 168 -13.18 -28.10 3.37
C MET A 168 -14.43 -28.99 3.29
N VAL A 169 -15.60 -28.48 3.70
CA VAL A 169 -16.86 -29.22 3.58
C VAL A 169 -17.18 -29.53 2.11
N ALA A 170 -17.04 -28.53 1.23
CA ALA A 170 -17.22 -28.76 -0.20
C ALA A 170 -16.25 -29.81 -0.76
N SER A 171 -14.98 -29.80 -0.30
CA SER A 171 -13.97 -30.80 -0.68
C SER A 171 -14.37 -32.20 -0.19
N VAL A 172 -14.90 -32.35 1.03
CA VAL A 172 -15.41 -33.65 1.52
C VAL A 172 -16.47 -34.20 0.57
N VAL A 173 -17.49 -33.42 0.30
CA VAL A 173 -18.63 -33.86 -0.54
C VAL A 173 -18.16 -34.17 -1.97
N THR A 174 -17.32 -33.30 -2.57
CA THR A 174 -16.77 -33.51 -3.92
C THR A 174 -15.93 -34.79 -4.00
N ASN A 175 -15.08 -35.07 -3.03
CA ASN A 175 -14.26 -36.27 -3.02
C ASN A 175 -15.08 -37.53 -2.76
N CYS A 176 -16.15 -37.46 -1.94
CA CYS A 176 -17.10 -38.57 -1.78
C CYS A 176 -17.89 -38.83 -3.08
N LEU A 177 -18.40 -37.77 -3.75
CA LEU A 177 -19.06 -37.92 -5.05
C LEU A 177 -18.11 -38.53 -6.11
N GLY A 178 -16.83 -38.23 -5.99
CA GLY A 178 -15.80 -38.82 -6.84
C GLY A 178 -15.71 -40.36 -6.77
N LEU A 179 -16.13 -40.98 -5.68
CA LEU A 179 -16.17 -42.43 -5.56
C LEU A 179 -17.31 -43.06 -6.40
N ALA A 180 -18.32 -42.31 -6.77
CA ALA A 180 -19.49 -42.83 -7.51
C ALA A 180 -19.08 -43.53 -8.82
N GLY A 181 -18.14 -42.96 -9.58
CA GLY A 181 -17.62 -43.58 -10.81
C GLY A 181 -16.83 -44.89 -10.56
N VAL A 182 -16.13 -44.99 -9.44
CA VAL A 182 -15.38 -46.18 -9.06
C VAL A 182 -16.35 -47.29 -8.68
N LEU A 183 -17.35 -47.00 -7.84
CA LEU A 183 -18.39 -47.95 -7.41
C LEU A 183 -19.26 -48.39 -8.60
N PHE A 184 -19.56 -47.47 -9.51
CA PHE A 184 -20.26 -47.80 -10.76
C PHE A 184 -19.47 -48.87 -11.55
N SER A 185 -18.20 -48.64 -11.81
CA SER A 185 -17.38 -49.60 -12.55
C SER A 185 -17.36 -50.94 -11.86
N MET A 186 -17.18 -50.99 -10.55
CA MET A 186 -17.20 -52.22 -9.76
C MET A 186 -18.53 -53.00 -9.95
N GLN A 187 -19.69 -52.31 -9.79
CA GLN A 187 -21.00 -52.94 -9.93
C GLN A 187 -21.29 -53.41 -11.36
N VAL A 188 -20.79 -52.68 -12.35
CA VAL A 188 -20.95 -53.08 -13.77
C VAL A 188 -20.22 -54.39 -14.03
N TYR A 189 -18.95 -54.52 -13.64
CA TYR A 189 -18.15 -55.71 -13.90
C TYR A 189 -18.58 -56.91 -13.04
N ASP A 190 -19.06 -56.70 -11.80
CA ASP A 190 -19.38 -57.81 -10.90
C ASP A 190 -20.84 -58.28 -11.04
N ARG A 191 -21.78 -57.41 -11.43
CA ARG A 191 -23.22 -57.75 -11.44
C ARG A 191 -23.88 -57.54 -12.79
N VAL A 192 -23.67 -56.40 -13.45
CA VAL A 192 -24.38 -56.04 -14.66
C VAL A 192 -23.94 -56.94 -15.83
N VAL A 193 -22.65 -57.07 -16.05
CA VAL A 193 -22.08 -57.85 -17.17
C VAL A 193 -22.38 -59.34 -17.00
N PRO A 194 -22.16 -60.01 -15.83
CA PRO A 194 -22.48 -61.41 -15.68
C PRO A 194 -23.96 -61.70 -15.76
N ALA A 195 -24.83 -60.79 -15.27
CA ALA A 195 -26.27 -60.99 -15.30
C ALA A 195 -26.95 -60.52 -16.60
N GLY A 196 -26.24 -59.84 -17.50
CA GLY A 196 -26.78 -59.27 -18.74
C GLY A 196 -27.92 -58.24 -18.52
N SER A 197 -27.92 -57.54 -17.35
CA SER A 197 -29.04 -56.66 -16.94
C SER A 197 -28.85 -55.20 -17.42
N ILE A 198 -29.39 -54.89 -18.60
CA ILE A 198 -29.43 -53.53 -19.16
C ILE A 198 -30.24 -52.54 -18.28
N PRO A 199 -31.38 -52.88 -17.68
CA PRO A 199 -32.09 -51.97 -16.81
C PRO A 199 -31.26 -51.49 -15.62
N THR A 200 -30.55 -52.40 -14.98
CA THR A 200 -29.62 -52.06 -13.87
C THR A 200 -28.52 -51.14 -14.32
N LEU A 201 -27.95 -51.37 -15.51
CA LEU A 201 -26.92 -50.52 -16.09
C LEU A 201 -27.45 -49.09 -16.27
N THR A 202 -28.64 -48.93 -16.82
CA THR A 202 -29.23 -47.59 -17.07
C THR A 202 -29.48 -46.81 -15.76
N ILE A 203 -29.98 -47.49 -14.70
CA ILE A 203 -30.18 -46.87 -13.40
C ILE A 203 -28.85 -46.42 -12.76
N LEU A 204 -27.84 -47.28 -12.78
CA LEU A 204 -26.54 -46.98 -12.26
C LEU A 204 -25.86 -45.85 -13.03
N PHE A 205 -25.98 -45.85 -14.35
CA PHE A 205 -25.44 -44.77 -15.19
C PHE A 205 -26.11 -43.42 -14.89
N LEU A 206 -27.45 -43.41 -14.75
CA LEU A 206 -28.19 -42.20 -14.39
C LEU A 206 -27.75 -41.66 -13.02
N GLY A 207 -27.56 -42.55 -12.03
CA GLY A 207 -27.03 -42.18 -10.71
C GLY A 207 -25.63 -41.52 -10.78
N VAL A 208 -24.73 -42.08 -11.59
CA VAL A 208 -23.40 -41.50 -11.78
C VAL A 208 -23.46 -40.18 -12.53
N LEU A 209 -24.35 -40.03 -13.50
CA LEU A 209 -24.56 -38.76 -14.22
C LEU A 209 -24.97 -37.65 -13.27
N ILE A 210 -25.91 -37.94 -12.37
CA ILE A 210 -26.37 -37.02 -11.31
C ILE A 210 -25.18 -36.66 -10.39
N ALA A 211 -24.39 -37.66 -9.94
CA ALA A 211 -23.23 -37.42 -9.10
C ALA A 211 -22.19 -36.51 -9.79
N ILE A 212 -21.93 -36.72 -11.08
CA ILE A 212 -21.05 -35.87 -11.88
C ILE A 212 -21.60 -34.43 -11.96
N GLY A 213 -22.91 -34.27 -12.14
CA GLY A 213 -23.54 -32.94 -12.17
C GLY A 213 -23.35 -32.17 -10.85
N PHE A 214 -23.59 -32.86 -9.71
CA PHE A 214 -23.32 -32.27 -8.38
C PHE A 214 -21.83 -32.00 -8.14
N ASP A 215 -20.94 -32.90 -8.52
CA ASP A 215 -19.47 -32.72 -8.42
C ASP A 215 -19.04 -31.48 -9.20
N PHE A 216 -19.52 -31.30 -10.44
CA PHE A 216 -19.26 -30.14 -11.25
C PHE A 216 -19.72 -28.83 -10.56
N ALA A 217 -20.96 -28.80 -10.08
CA ALA A 217 -21.54 -27.64 -9.41
C ALA A 217 -20.74 -27.26 -8.15
N LEU A 218 -20.40 -28.25 -7.33
CA LEU A 218 -19.64 -28.04 -6.09
C LEU A 218 -18.20 -27.59 -6.37
N ARG A 219 -17.53 -28.16 -7.36
CA ARG A 219 -16.18 -27.71 -7.77
C ARG A 219 -16.23 -26.27 -8.25
N ARG A 220 -17.22 -25.90 -9.05
CA ARG A 220 -17.40 -24.54 -9.54
C ARG A 220 -17.63 -23.55 -8.40
N LEU A 221 -18.51 -23.91 -7.45
CA LEU A 221 -18.80 -23.11 -6.27
C LEU A 221 -17.53 -22.95 -5.38
N ARG A 222 -16.84 -24.07 -5.12
CA ARG A 222 -15.59 -24.07 -4.35
C ARG A 222 -14.54 -23.14 -4.97
N THR A 223 -14.32 -23.23 -6.27
CA THR A 223 -13.35 -22.37 -6.99
C THR A 223 -13.74 -20.90 -6.83
N ASN A 224 -14.99 -20.55 -7.04
CA ASN A 224 -15.45 -19.17 -6.88
C ASN A 224 -15.23 -18.63 -5.45
N ILE A 225 -15.50 -19.44 -4.42
CA ILE A 225 -15.27 -19.05 -3.02
C ILE A 225 -13.79 -18.79 -2.78
N VAL A 226 -12.92 -19.67 -3.24
CA VAL A 226 -11.47 -19.54 -3.05
C VAL A 226 -10.92 -18.35 -3.81
N ASP A 227 -11.39 -18.08 -5.03
CA ASP A 227 -10.99 -16.90 -5.82
C ASP A 227 -11.36 -15.59 -5.13
N VAL A 228 -12.58 -15.53 -4.54
CA VAL A 228 -12.99 -14.34 -3.74
C VAL A 228 -12.12 -14.18 -2.50
N LEU A 229 -11.80 -15.26 -1.80
CA LEU A 229 -10.91 -15.22 -0.62
C LEU A 229 -9.48 -14.80 -1.01
N GLY A 230 -8.97 -15.35 -2.11
CA GLY A 230 -7.67 -14.98 -2.68
C GLY A 230 -7.60 -13.50 -3.02
N LYS A 231 -8.62 -12.97 -3.72
CA LYS A 231 -8.73 -11.53 -4.02
C LYS A 231 -8.74 -10.65 -2.77
N ARG A 232 -9.49 -11.04 -1.72
CA ARG A 232 -9.53 -10.29 -0.45
C ARG A 232 -8.17 -10.28 0.24
N ALA A 233 -7.50 -11.44 0.28
CA ALA A 233 -6.16 -11.56 0.86
C ALA A 233 -5.15 -10.70 0.08
N ASP A 234 -5.15 -10.78 -1.25
CA ASP A 234 -4.30 -10.00 -2.15
C ASP A 234 -4.43 -8.49 -1.91
N LEU A 235 -5.67 -7.97 -1.90
CA LEU A 235 -5.92 -6.56 -1.64
C LEU A 235 -5.36 -6.10 -0.28
N ARG A 236 -5.53 -6.90 0.78
CA ARG A 236 -5.00 -6.58 2.11
C ARG A 236 -3.47 -6.63 2.18
N ILE A 237 -2.87 -7.61 1.52
CA ILE A 237 -1.42 -7.76 1.47
C ILE A 237 -0.81 -6.60 0.68
N SER A 238 -1.36 -6.31 -0.50
CA SER A 238 -0.93 -5.22 -1.36
C SER A 238 -1.05 -3.86 -0.65
N ASP A 239 -2.19 -3.57 -0.02
CA ASP A 239 -2.40 -2.35 0.76
C ASP A 239 -1.37 -2.21 1.87
N ARG A 240 -1.10 -3.29 2.63
CA ARG A 240 -0.14 -3.27 3.73
C ARG A 240 1.30 -3.06 3.26
N VAL A 241 1.73 -3.81 2.23
CA VAL A 241 3.11 -3.72 1.72
C VAL A 241 3.36 -2.38 1.04
N PHE A 242 2.45 -1.94 0.16
CA PHE A 242 2.57 -0.67 -0.54
C PHE A 242 2.45 0.52 0.42
N GLY A 243 1.51 0.46 1.37
CA GLY A 243 1.36 1.48 2.41
C GLY A 243 2.61 1.61 3.29
N HIS A 244 3.28 0.49 3.62
CA HIS A 244 4.56 0.50 4.33
C HIS A 244 5.67 1.09 3.46
N ALA A 245 5.79 0.66 2.21
CA ALA A 245 6.81 1.13 1.27
C ALA A 245 6.77 2.65 1.06
N LEU A 246 5.58 3.25 1.02
CA LEU A 246 5.40 4.71 0.91
C LEU A 246 5.87 5.47 2.16
N ARG A 247 5.94 4.81 3.31
CA ARG A 247 6.31 5.42 4.61
C ARG A 247 7.74 5.15 5.03
N VAL A 248 8.48 4.34 4.27
CA VAL A 248 9.90 4.06 4.55
C VAL A 248 10.70 5.36 4.56
N ARG A 249 11.52 5.55 5.60
CA ARG A 249 12.40 6.72 5.73
C ARG A 249 13.35 6.81 4.52
N ASN A 250 13.55 8.01 4.01
CA ASN A 250 14.38 8.22 2.82
C ASN A 250 15.79 7.62 2.96
N ARG A 251 16.40 7.71 4.14
CA ARG A 251 17.71 7.14 4.42
C ARG A 251 17.75 5.61 4.37
N ALA A 252 16.64 4.95 4.74
CA ALA A 252 16.55 3.49 4.78
C ALA A 252 16.12 2.89 3.42
N ARG A 253 15.75 3.72 2.47
CA ARG A 253 15.35 3.28 1.15
C ARG A 253 16.52 2.64 0.42
N PRO A 254 16.35 1.48 -0.26
CA PRO A 254 17.38 0.88 -1.10
C PRO A 254 17.93 1.87 -2.14
N ALA A 255 19.22 1.87 -2.35
CA ALA A 255 19.88 2.78 -3.29
C ALA A 255 19.42 2.62 -4.73
N SER A 256 19.10 1.38 -5.15
CA SER A 256 18.57 1.07 -6.48
C SER A 256 17.04 1.08 -6.49
N THR A 257 16.46 2.01 -7.25
CA THR A 257 15.01 2.05 -7.50
C THR A 257 14.53 0.78 -8.22
N GLY A 258 15.30 0.25 -9.16
CA GLY A 258 14.95 -0.98 -9.87
C GLY A 258 14.90 -2.19 -8.95
N THR A 259 15.84 -2.32 -8.01
CA THR A 259 15.82 -3.38 -6.99
C THR A 259 14.60 -3.24 -6.07
N PHE A 260 14.27 -2.03 -5.64
CA PHE A 260 13.11 -1.77 -4.80
C PHE A 260 11.79 -2.13 -5.51
N ILE A 261 11.65 -1.76 -6.79
CA ILE A 261 10.50 -2.14 -7.63
C ILE A 261 10.43 -3.67 -7.77
N SER A 262 11.57 -4.33 -8.01
CA SER A 262 11.63 -5.79 -8.13
C SER A 262 11.17 -6.49 -6.84
N GLN A 263 11.63 -6.01 -5.69
CA GLN A 263 11.22 -6.53 -4.39
C GLN A 263 9.71 -6.34 -4.14
N LEU A 264 9.12 -5.21 -4.55
CA LEU A 264 7.67 -5.01 -4.46
C LEU A 264 6.89 -5.97 -5.40
N ARG A 265 7.44 -6.29 -6.58
CA ARG A 265 6.87 -7.29 -7.50
C ARG A 265 6.93 -8.71 -6.95
N ASP A 266 7.81 -9.01 -6.01
CA ASP A 266 7.86 -10.31 -5.34
C ASP A 266 6.54 -10.64 -4.62
N LEU A 267 5.69 -9.62 -4.38
CA LEU A 267 4.32 -9.79 -3.91
C LEU A 267 3.50 -10.73 -4.82
N ASP A 268 3.72 -10.68 -6.15
CA ASP A 268 3.02 -11.53 -7.11
C ASP A 268 3.31 -13.02 -6.85
N GLN A 269 4.54 -13.36 -6.46
CA GLN A 269 4.93 -14.73 -6.11
C GLN A 269 4.24 -15.23 -4.83
N VAL A 270 4.03 -14.35 -3.86
CA VAL A 270 3.28 -14.68 -2.64
C VAL A 270 1.80 -14.85 -2.97
N ARG A 271 1.24 -13.99 -3.83
CA ARG A 271 -0.14 -14.10 -4.31
C ARG A 271 -0.41 -15.42 -5.03
N ASP A 272 0.55 -15.89 -5.83
CA ASP A 272 0.43 -17.17 -6.56
C ASP A 272 0.24 -18.38 -5.64
N LEU A 273 0.70 -18.31 -4.38
CA LEU A 273 0.37 -19.31 -3.36
C LEU A 273 -1.08 -19.28 -2.89
N LEU A 274 -1.75 -18.15 -3.04
CA LEU A 274 -3.14 -17.95 -2.58
C LEU A 274 -4.15 -18.28 -3.68
N THR A 275 -3.69 -18.84 -4.79
CA THR A 275 -4.55 -19.25 -5.91
C THR A 275 -5.47 -20.39 -5.52
N SER A 276 -6.60 -20.48 -6.23
CA SER A 276 -7.59 -21.54 -6.06
C SER A 276 -6.98 -22.94 -6.16
N THR A 277 -6.00 -23.14 -7.05
CA THR A 277 -5.31 -24.42 -7.22
C THR A 277 -4.53 -24.83 -5.97
N THR A 278 -3.79 -23.90 -5.34
CA THR A 278 -3.01 -24.20 -4.13
C THR A 278 -3.92 -24.55 -2.95
N VAL A 279 -4.96 -23.74 -2.72
CA VAL A 279 -5.92 -23.96 -1.63
C VAL A 279 -6.67 -25.28 -1.85
N ALA A 280 -7.08 -25.58 -3.09
CA ALA A 280 -7.72 -26.84 -3.43
C ALA A 280 -6.80 -28.04 -3.17
N THR A 281 -5.51 -27.94 -3.57
CA THR A 281 -4.52 -29.01 -3.34
C THR A 281 -4.37 -29.29 -1.84
N VAL A 282 -4.23 -28.27 -1.02
CA VAL A 282 -4.11 -28.41 0.45
C VAL A 282 -5.39 -28.99 1.05
N ALA A 283 -6.57 -28.55 0.57
CA ALA A 283 -7.87 -29.05 1.01
C ALA A 283 -8.11 -30.51 0.59
N ASP A 284 -7.59 -30.92 -0.57
CA ASP A 284 -7.80 -32.27 -1.11
C ASP A 284 -6.75 -33.29 -0.59
N MET A 285 -5.63 -32.83 -0.04
CA MET A 285 -4.56 -33.69 0.49
C MET A 285 -5.05 -34.71 1.55
N PRO A 286 -5.87 -34.37 2.55
CA PRO A 286 -6.34 -35.34 3.55
C PRO A 286 -7.16 -36.48 2.95
N PHE A 287 -7.78 -36.30 1.78
CA PHE A 287 -8.65 -37.30 1.16
C PHE A 287 -7.85 -38.47 0.54
N PHE A 288 -6.53 -38.34 0.39
CA PHE A 288 -5.69 -39.49 0.11
C PHE A 288 -5.89 -40.58 1.16
N LEU A 289 -5.99 -40.22 2.45
CA LEU A 289 -6.21 -41.17 3.53
C LEU A 289 -7.62 -41.79 3.45
N LEU A 290 -8.63 -41.01 3.10
CA LEU A 290 -9.98 -41.49 2.88
C LEU A 290 -9.99 -42.52 1.73
N PHE A 291 -9.40 -42.19 0.59
CA PHE A 291 -9.32 -43.10 -0.55
C PHE A 291 -8.52 -44.35 -0.23
N LEU A 292 -7.44 -44.25 0.57
CA LEU A 292 -6.65 -45.38 1.04
C LEU A 292 -7.50 -46.30 1.93
N ALA A 293 -8.32 -45.74 2.85
CA ALA A 293 -9.22 -46.52 3.69
C ALA A 293 -10.29 -47.23 2.86
N VAL A 294 -10.90 -46.56 1.89
CA VAL A 294 -11.86 -47.15 0.97
C VAL A 294 -11.22 -48.29 0.14
N LEU A 295 -10.01 -48.06 -0.35
CA LEU A 295 -9.26 -49.05 -1.14
C LEU A 295 -8.90 -50.24 -0.28
N TRP A 296 -8.52 -50.02 1.00
CA TRP A 296 -8.28 -51.13 1.96
C TRP A 296 -9.54 -51.92 2.21
N TYR A 297 -10.70 -51.27 2.35
CA TYR A 297 -11.98 -51.95 2.57
C TYR A 297 -12.42 -52.77 1.36
N ILE A 298 -12.19 -52.31 0.14
CA ILE A 298 -12.63 -52.96 -1.09
C ILE A 298 -11.62 -54.02 -1.57
N GLY A 299 -10.33 -53.64 -1.59
CA GLY A 299 -9.25 -54.46 -2.22
C GLY A 299 -8.23 -55.03 -1.25
N GLY A 300 -8.41 -54.86 0.07
CA GLY A 300 -7.54 -55.40 1.09
C GLY A 300 -6.07 -55.04 0.90
N ALA A 301 -5.19 -56.04 0.77
CA ALA A 301 -3.75 -55.84 0.64
C ALA A 301 -3.30 -55.00 -0.58
N LEU A 302 -4.13 -54.85 -1.61
CA LEU A 302 -3.83 -53.98 -2.77
C LEU A 302 -3.60 -52.52 -2.37
N ALA A 303 -4.11 -52.09 -1.21
CA ALA A 303 -3.89 -50.73 -0.68
C ALA A 303 -2.42 -50.47 -0.31
N LEU A 304 -1.61 -51.48 -0.10
CA LEU A 304 -0.19 -51.30 0.15
C LEU A 304 0.59 -50.77 -1.07
N VAL A 305 0.08 -51.00 -2.28
CA VAL A 305 0.71 -50.51 -3.52
C VAL A 305 0.73 -48.96 -3.56
N PRO A 306 -0.41 -48.24 -3.48
CA PRO A 306 -0.38 -46.76 -3.47
C PRO A 306 0.23 -46.20 -2.19
N LEU A 307 0.22 -46.91 -1.06
CA LEU A 307 0.93 -46.50 0.16
C LEU A 307 2.46 -46.51 -0.04
N GLY A 308 3.01 -47.55 -0.66
CA GLY A 308 4.42 -47.61 -1.04
C GLY A 308 4.79 -46.57 -2.09
N ALA A 309 3.91 -46.35 -3.07
CA ALA A 309 4.07 -45.33 -4.10
C ALA A 309 4.06 -43.91 -3.55
N LEU A 310 3.33 -43.65 -2.45
CA LEU A 310 3.34 -42.33 -1.78
C LEU A 310 4.76 -42.00 -1.30
N VAL A 311 5.45 -42.96 -0.68
CA VAL A 311 6.84 -42.77 -0.22
C VAL A 311 7.75 -42.49 -1.42
N LEU A 312 7.61 -43.27 -2.48
CA LEU A 312 8.40 -43.14 -3.72
C LEU A 312 8.16 -41.80 -4.40
N LEU A 313 6.96 -41.24 -4.29
CA LEU A 313 6.56 -39.95 -4.86
C LEU A 313 7.07 -38.77 -4.04
N LEU A 314 6.94 -38.82 -2.71
CA LEU A 314 7.28 -37.69 -1.85
C LEU A 314 8.79 -37.58 -1.58
N LEU A 315 9.50 -38.69 -1.50
CA LEU A 315 10.90 -38.71 -1.13
C LEU A 315 11.81 -37.87 -2.03
N PRO A 316 11.76 -37.96 -3.38
CA PRO A 316 12.57 -37.11 -4.25
C PRO A 316 12.21 -35.61 -4.11
N GLY A 317 10.92 -35.30 -3.92
CA GLY A 317 10.44 -33.94 -3.67
C GLY A 317 11.04 -33.35 -2.40
N LEU A 318 11.05 -34.10 -1.31
CA LEU A 318 11.63 -33.68 -0.03
C LEU A 318 13.17 -33.53 -0.10
N LEU A 319 13.85 -34.49 -0.72
CA LEU A 319 15.31 -34.43 -0.89
C LEU A 319 15.74 -33.26 -1.76
N SER A 320 14.94 -32.89 -2.75
CA SER A 320 15.23 -31.76 -3.65
C SER A 320 14.99 -30.39 -3.02
N GLN A 321 14.41 -30.26 -1.82
CA GLN A 321 14.03 -28.96 -1.22
C GLN A 321 15.21 -27.99 -1.09
N ARG A 322 16.37 -28.48 -0.63
CA ARG A 322 17.58 -27.64 -0.48
C ARG A 322 18.04 -27.12 -1.84
N ARG A 323 18.08 -27.98 -2.85
CA ARG A 323 18.49 -27.64 -4.22
C ARG A 323 17.51 -26.66 -4.86
N LEU A 324 16.20 -26.90 -4.71
CA LEU A 324 15.15 -26.01 -5.19
C LEU A 324 15.26 -24.62 -4.55
N ARG A 325 15.52 -24.53 -3.25
CA ARG A 325 15.71 -23.25 -2.56
C ARG A 325 16.87 -22.45 -3.12
N VAL A 326 18.04 -23.09 -3.30
CA VAL A 326 19.23 -22.41 -3.85
C VAL A 326 18.96 -21.91 -5.27
N LEU A 327 18.43 -22.78 -6.15
CA LEU A 327 18.12 -22.41 -7.52
C LEU A 327 17.02 -21.36 -7.64
N ALA A 328 16.01 -21.38 -6.76
CA ALA A 328 14.99 -20.34 -6.71
C ALA A 328 15.57 -18.99 -6.30
N THR A 329 16.46 -18.98 -5.27
CA THR A 329 17.16 -17.76 -4.85
C THR A 329 18.04 -17.19 -5.96
N GLU A 330 18.82 -18.05 -6.64
CA GLU A 330 19.65 -17.65 -7.79
C GLU A 330 18.77 -17.07 -8.92
N SER A 331 17.71 -17.77 -9.31
CA SER A 331 16.79 -17.33 -10.37
C SER A 331 16.12 -15.98 -10.06
N MET A 332 15.70 -15.76 -8.81
CA MET A 332 15.11 -14.49 -8.39
C MET A 332 16.15 -13.36 -8.38
N ARG A 333 17.37 -13.64 -7.89
CA ARG A 333 18.47 -12.65 -7.90
C ARG A 333 18.81 -12.20 -9.31
N GLU A 334 19.03 -13.13 -10.24
CA GLU A 334 19.39 -12.79 -11.62
C GLU A 334 18.23 -12.08 -12.35
N SER A 335 16.99 -12.48 -12.08
CA SER A 335 15.81 -11.77 -12.59
C SER A 335 15.70 -10.34 -12.05
N SER A 336 16.04 -10.12 -10.77
CA SER A 336 16.05 -8.79 -10.17
C SER A 336 17.12 -7.89 -10.77
N LEU A 337 18.34 -8.41 -11.02
CA LEU A 337 19.43 -7.67 -11.70
C LEU A 337 19.02 -7.28 -13.12
N ARG A 338 18.44 -8.21 -13.88
CA ARG A 338 17.91 -7.91 -15.21
C ARG A 338 16.84 -6.81 -15.17
N ASN A 339 15.90 -6.89 -14.24
CA ASN A 339 14.86 -5.87 -14.10
C ASN A 339 15.42 -4.51 -13.66
N ALA A 340 16.42 -4.49 -12.77
CA ALA A 340 17.09 -3.26 -12.36
C ALA A 340 17.77 -2.56 -13.56
N MET A 341 18.48 -3.33 -14.38
CA MET A 341 19.10 -2.84 -15.62
C MET A 341 18.05 -2.29 -16.60
N LEU A 342 16.90 -2.97 -16.74
CA LEU A 342 15.80 -2.48 -17.60
C LEU A 342 15.28 -1.12 -17.12
N VAL A 343 15.04 -0.96 -15.83
CA VAL A 343 14.58 0.31 -15.25
C VAL A 343 15.61 1.41 -15.47
N GLU A 344 16.89 1.13 -15.25
CA GLU A 344 17.99 2.08 -15.49
C GLU A 344 18.05 2.50 -16.96
N ALA A 345 18.00 1.54 -17.89
CA ALA A 345 18.04 1.81 -19.33
C ALA A 345 16.85 2.64 -19.81
N VAL A 346 15.63 2.37 -19.30
CA VAL A 346 14.43 3.13 -19.66
C VAL A 346 14.49 4.55 -19.09
N GLN A 347 14.95 4.72 -17.86
CA GLN A 347 15.10 6.04 -17.25
C GLN A 347 16.19 6.89 -17.92
N GLY A 348 17.25 6.27 -18.42
CA GLY A 348 18.38 6.95 -19.08
C GLY A 348 18.34 6.86 -20.61
N ILE A 349 17.18 6.60 -21.24
CA ILE A 349 17.11 6.31 -22.69
C ILE A 349 17.56 7.48 -23.57
N GLU A 350 17.33 8.72 -23.13
CA GLU A 350 17.79 9.92 -23.83
C GLU A 350 19.32 10.03 -23.79
N ASP A 351 19.92 9.78 -22.62
CA ASP A 351 21.37 9.79 -22.44
C ASP A 351 22.03 8.66 -23.26
N ILE A 352 21.43 7.46 -23.24
CA ILE A 352 21.91 6.31 -24.04
C ILE A 352 21.97 6.68 -25.51
N LYS A 353 20.93 7.31 -26.05
CA LYS A 353 20.88 7.76 -27.43
C LYS A 353 21.86 8.90 -27.72
N ALA A 354 21.93 9.88 -26.84
CA ALA A 354 22.83 11.02 -27.00
C ALA A 354 24.31 10.59 -27.01
N LEU A 355 24.64 9.54 -26.23
CA LEU A 355 25.98 8.99 -26.12
C LEU A 355 26.26 7.88 -27.15
N GLN A 356 25.31 7.52 -28.02
CA GLN A 356 25.40 6.39 -28.95
C GLN A 356 25.81 5.08 -28.23
N ALA A 357 25.23 4.85 -27.07
CA ALA A 357 25.59 3.74 -26.19
C ALA A 357 24.61 2.54 -26.33
N GLU A 358 23.70 2.54 -27.33
CA GLU A 358 22.65 1.53 -27.52
C GLU A 358 23.22 0.12 -27.60
N GLU A 359 24.30 -0.08 -28.38
CA GLU A 359 24.96 -1.37 -28.53
C GLU A 359 25.51 -1.90 -27.20
N ARG A 360 26.11 -1.04 -26.39
CA ARG A 360 26.62 -1.42 -25.06
C ARG A 360 25.50 -1.90 -24.15
N PHE A 361 24.39 -1.13 -24.07
CA PHE A 361 23.25 -1.50 -23.24
C PHE A 361 22.52 -2.72 -23.78
N HIS A 362 22.45 -2.89 -25.11
CA HIS A 362 21.89 -4.07 -25.74
C HIS A 362 22.70 -5.33 -25.43
N HIS A 363 24.05 -5.27 -25.54
CA HIS A 363 24.91 -6.38 -25.14
C HIS A 363 24.78 -6.72 -23.65
N GLN A 364 24.70 -5.72 -22.78
CA GLN A 364 24.54 -5.91 -21.35
C GLN A 364 23.17 -6.54 -21.03
N TRP A 365 22.11 -6.08 -21.71
CA TRP A 365 20.77 -6.69 -21.60
C TRP A 365 20.79 -8.17 -22.03
N ASN A 366 21.40 -8.49 -23.17
CA ASN A 366 21.49 -9.85 -23.67
C ASN A 366 22.26 -10.75 -22.68
N HIS A 367 23.32 -10.23 -22.07
CA HIS A 367 24.06 -10.95 -21.04
C HIS A 367 23.19 -11.26 -19.81
N TYR A 368 22.55 -10.26 -19.21
CA TYR A 368 21.68 -10.47 -18.05
C TYR A 368 20.50 -11.37 -18.38
N ASN A 369 19.94 -11.24 -19.58
CA ASN A 369 18.83 -12.08 -20.02
C ASN A 369 19.25 -13.55 -20.19
N ALA A 370 20.44 -13.80 -20.75
CA ALA A 370 21.00 -15.14 -20.88
C ALA A 370 21.27 -15.77 -19.52
N VAL A 371 21.90 -15.04 -18.58
CA VAL A 371 22.19 -15.54 -17.23
C VAL A 371 20.90 -15.83 -16.47
N ALA A 372 19.93 -14.91 -16.48
CA ALA A 372 18.63 -15.13 -15.84
C ALA A 372 17.86 -16.30 -16.46
N GLY A 373 17.92 -16.43 -17.80
CA GLY A 373 17.34 -17.56 -18.55
C GLY A 373 17.96 -18.90 -18.15
N GLU A 374 19.27 -18.96 -18.03
CA GLU A 374 19.98 -20.18 -17.62
C GLU A 374 19.63 -20.57 -16.18
N ALA A 375 19.61 -19.61 -15.24
CA ALA A 375 19.21 -19.85 -13.85
C ALA A 375 17.76 -20.38 -13.77
N GLN A 376 16.85 -19.83 -14.59
CA GLN A 376 15.48 -20.31 -14.68
C GLN A 376 15.38 -21.71 -15.30
N LEU A 377 16.18 -22.00 -16.33
CA LEU A 377 16.23 -23.33 -16.94
C LEU A 377 16.73 -24.40 -15.95
N ARG A 378 17.76 -24.11 -15.17
CA ARG A 378 18.25 -25.02 -14.11
C ARG A 378 17.17 -25.33 -13.08
N LEU A 379 16.44 -24.32 -12.65
CA LEU A 379 15.32 -24.50 -11.72
C LEU A 379 14.18 -25.31 -12.33
N ARG A 380 13.78 -24.98 -13.59
CA ARG A 380 12.77 -25.73 -14.32
C ARG A 380 13.19 -27.18 -14.58
N GLY A 381 14.47 -27.44 -14.81
CA GLY A 381 15.00 -28.79 -14.98
C GLY A 381 14.69 -29.68 -13.79
N VAL A 382 14.89 -29.17 -12.57
CA VAL A 382 14.55 -29.91 -11.34
C VAL A 382 13.05 -30.08 -11.16
N THR A 383 12.26 -29.02 -11.33
CA THR A 383 10.79 -29.07 -11.17
C THR A 383 10.12 -29.95 -12.20
N ASN A 384 10.55 -29.87 -13.48
CA ASN A 384 10.06 -30.75 -14.54
C ASN A 384 10.46 -32.22 -14.32
N GLY A 385 11.70 -32.46 -13.87
CA GLY A 385 12.14 -33.79 -13.52
C GLY A 385 11.26 -34.42 -12.43
N LEU A 386 10.92 -33.65 -11.39
CA LEU A 386 10.00 -34.10 -10.34
C LEU A 386 8.59 -34.35 -10.88
N SER A 387 8.11 -33.52 -11.81
CA SER A 387 6.78 -33.70 -12.42
C SER A 387 6.73 -34.97 -13.28
N VAL A 388 7.74 -35.18 -14.10
CA VAL A 388 7.84 -36.41 -14.92
C VAL A 388 7.94 -37.64 -14.04
N TRP A 389 8.79 -37.62 -12.98
CA TRP A 389 8.88 -38.67 -12.00
C TRP A 389 7.52 -39.00 -11.35
N THR A 390 6.81 -37.95 -10.91
CA THR A 390 5.48 -38.08 -10.32
C THR A 390 4.49 -38.76 -11.25
N GLN A 391 4.46 -38.35 -12.53
CA GLN A 391 3.61 -38.97 -13.56
C GLN A 391 3.99 -40.45 -13.79
N SER A 392 5.29 -40.75 -13.80
CA SER A 392 5.77 -42.15 -13.95
C SER A 392 5.34 -43.02 -12.78
N VAL A 393 5.45 -42.51 -11.54
CA VAL A 393 4.96 -43.22 -10.34
C VAL A 393 3.44 -43.46 -10.41
N GLN A 394 2.65 -42.49 -10.84
CA GLN A 394 1.19 -42.64 -11.02
C GLN A 394 0.86 -43.76 -12.01
N ASN A 395 1.53 -43.78 -13.16
CA ASN A 395 1.31 -44.84 -14.15
C ASN A 395 1.79 -46.21 -13.61
N GLY A 396 2.87 -46.21 -12.84
CA GLY A 396 3.40 -47.41 -12.17
C GLY A 396 2.42 -47.97 -11.14
N VAL A 397 1.69 -47.12 -10.39
CA VAL A 397 0.67 -47.58 -9.44
C VAL A 397 -0.43 -48.36 -10.13
N TYR A 398 -0.92 -47.83 -11.27
CA TYR A 398 -1.93 -48.55 -12.07
C TYR A 398 -1.46 -49.93 -12.49
N ALA A 399 -0.26 -50.00 -13.08
CA ALA A 399 0.31 -51.27 -13.54
C ALA A 399 0.58 -52.23 -12.37
N ALA A 400 1.09 -51.73 -11.25
CA ALA A 400 1.40 -52.54 -10.08
C ALA A 400 0.13 -53.11 -9.41
N ILE A 401 -0.98 -52.32 -9.33
CA ILE A 401 -2.25 -52.82 -8.79
C ILE A 401 -2.78 -53.97 -9.68
N ILE A 402 -2.70 -53.82 -11.03
CA ILE A 402 -3.12 -54.91 -11.92
C ILE A 402 -2.20 -56.11 -11.79
N PHE A 403 -0.89 -55.94 -11.75
CA PHE A 403 0.08 -57.02 -11.63
C PHE A 403 -0.10 -57.82 -10.33
N VAL A 404 -0.29 -57.16 -9.20
CA VAL A 404 -0.50 -57.83 -7.88
C VAL A 404 -1.92 -58.36 -7.77
N GLY A 405 -2.92 -57.69 -8.34
CA GLY A 405 -4.33 -58.05 -8.20
C GLY A 405 -4.80 -59.14 -9.16
N ALA A 406 -4.19 -59.29 -10.36
CA ALA A 406 -4.60 -60.30 -11.32
C ALA A 406 -4.45 -61.73 -10.77
N PRO A 407 -3.36 -62.12 -10.10
CA PRO A 407 -3.26 -63.44 -9.43
C PRO A 407 -4.34 -63.67 -8.39
N LEU A 408 -4.73 -62.64 -7.62
CA LEU A 408 -5.79 -62.73 -6.60
C LEU A 408 -7.18 -62.96 -7.25
N VAL A 409 -7.42 -62.40 -8.42
CA VAL A 409 -8.63 -62.67 -9.20
C VAL A 409 -8.63 -64.12 -9.71
N ILE A 410 -7.49 -64.59 -10.24
CA ILE A 410 -7.35 -65.96 -10.72
C ILE A 410 -7.56 -66.97 -9.57
N ALA A 411 -7.06 -66.65 -8.36
CA ALA A 411 -7.25 -67.47 -7.16
C ALA A 411 -8.70 -67.42 -6.60
N GLY A 412 -9.52 -66.43 -7.08
CA GLY A 412 -10.89 -66.24 -6.59
C GLY A 412 -11.02 -65.46 -5.29
N ASP A 413 -9.91 -64.87 -4.79
CA ASP A 413 -9.89 -64.09 -3.55
C ASP A 413 -10.59 -62.73 -3.70
N ILE A 414 -10.56 -62.13 -4.92
CA ILE A 414 -11.23 -60.87 -5.26
C ILE A 414 -11.94 -61.02 -6.61
N THR A 415 -12.96 -60.14 -6.84
CA THR A 415 -13.69 -60.11 -8.11
C THR A 415 -12.98 -59.26 -9.15
N THR A 416 -13.32 -59.45 -10.44
CA THR A 416 -12.84 -58.58 -11.53
C THR A 416 -13.25 -57.13 -11.36
N GLY A 417 -14.46 -56.88 -10.86
CA GLY A 417 -14.91 -55.52 -10.55
C GLY A 417 -14.14 -54.84 -9.44
N VAL A 418 -13.75 -55.59 -8.41
CA VAL A 418 -12.84 -55.11 -7.36
C VAL A 418 -11.48 -54.74 -7.93
N LEU A 419 -10.89 -55.53 -8.83
CA LEU A 419 -9.61 -55.21 -9.46
C LEU A 419 -9.70 -53.93 -10.29
N VAL A 420 -10.75 -53.79 -11.11
CA VAL A 420 -10.98 -52.57 -11.91
C VAL A 420 -11.18 -51.35 -10.98
N ALA A 421 -12.04 -51.48 -9.96
CA ALA A 421 -12.30 -50.39 -9.02
C ALA A 421 -11.03 -49.94 -8.28
N THR A 422 -10.23 -50.89 -7.78
CA THR A 422 -8.98 -50.59 -7.06
C THR A 422 -7.94 -49.95 -7.98
N SER A 423 -7.84 -50.36 -9.24
CA SER A 423 -6.93 -49.77 -10.23
C SER A 423 -7.29 -48.32 -10.57
N ILE A 424 -8.58 -48.02 -10.75
CA ILE A 424 -9.09 -46.66 -11.00
C ILE A 424 -8.88 -45.78 -9.73
N LEU A 425 -9.25 -46.29 -8.54
CA LEU A 425 -9.11 -45.58 -7.29
C LEU A 425 -7.66 -45.29 -6.95
N GLY A 426 -6.77 -46.29 -7.12
CA GLY A 426 -5.34 -46.15 -6.91
C GLY A 426 -4.69 -45.08 -7.78
N SER A 427 -5.04 -45.05 -9.08
CA SER A 427 -4.57 -44.00 -9.97
C SER A 427 -5.13 -42.61 -9.59
N ARG A 428 -6.40 -42.56 -9.23
CA ARG A 428 -7.08 -41.29 -8.90
C ARG A 428 -6.57 -40.67 -7.60
N MET A 429 -6.30 -41.49 -6.56
CA MET A 429 -5.78 -40.99 -5.29
C MET A 429 -4.37 -40.41 -5.37
N MET A 430 -3.60 -40.75 -6.40
CA MET A 430 -2.26 -40.23 -6.63
C MET A 430 -2.29 -38.79 -7.20
N ALA A 431 -3.38 -38.36 -7.82
CA ALA A 431 -3.48 -37.03 -8.46
C ALA A 431 -3.30 -35.86 -7.46
N PRO A 432 -3.96 -35.80 -6.28
CA PRO A 432 -3.68 -34.78 -5.28
C PRO A 432 -2.23 -34.79 -4.79
N MET A 433 -1.62 -35.95 -4.66
CA MET A 433 -0.23 -36.11 -4.22
C MET A 433 0.77 -35.61 -5.28
N ALA A 434 0.45 -35.75 -6.55
CA ALA A 434 1.20 -35.14 -7.64
C ALA A 434 1.18 -33.60 -7.58
N GLN A 435 0.03 -33.02 -7.27
CA GLN A 435 -0.12 -31.57 -7.08
C GLN A 435 0.68 -31.06 -5.88
N VAL A 436 0.82 -31.84 -4.80
CA VAL A 436 1.69 -31.52 -3.66
C VAL A 436 3.14 -31.33 -4.10
N THR A 437 3.66 -32.19 -4.99
CA THR A 437 5.02 -32.06 -5.50
C THR A 437 5.23 -30.74 -6.26
N GLN A 438 4.25 -30.30 -7.06
CA GLN A 438 4.28 -29.01 -7.74
C GLN A 438 4.16 -27.85 -6.75
N LEU A 439 3.32 -28.00 -5.71
CA LEU A 439 3.17 -27.00 -4.66
C LEU A 439 4.48 -26.76 -3.90
N LEU A 440 5.29 -27.80 -3.67
CA LEU A 440 6.60 -27.66 -3.03
C LEU A 440 7.53 -26.71 -3.80
N GLY A 441 7.49 -26.73 -5.13
CA GLY A 441 8.23 -25.78 -5.97
C GLY A 441 7.74 -24.34 -5.77
N ARG A 442 6.42 -24.11 -5.87
CA ARG A 442 5.81 -22.79 -5.66
C ARG A 442 6.09 -22.25 -4.26
N LEU A 443 6.06 -23.12 -3.25
CA LEU A 443 6.35 -22.75 -1.86
C LEU A 443 7.79 -22.22 -1.70
N GLN A 444 8.77 -22.75 -2.43
CA GLN A 444 10.14 -22.23 -2.37
C GLN A 444 10.25 -20.83 -2.98
N HIS A 445 9.63 -20.59 -4.12
CA HIS A 445 9.56 -19.24 -4.70
C HIS A 445 8.92 -18.24 -3.74
N ALA A 446 7.78 -18.58 -3.18
CA ALA A 446 7.09 -17.70 -2.25
C ALA A 446 7.84 -17.50 -0.93
N ARG A 447 8.62 -18.49 -0.45
CA ARG A 447 9.49 -18.30 0.73
C ARG A 447 10.61 -17.30 0.46
N VAL A 448 11.23 -17.36 -0.72
CA VAL A 448 12.26 -16.39 -1.11
C VAL A 448 11.64 -14.99 -1.27
N ALA A 449 10.51 -14.89 -1.97
CA ALA A 449 9.76 -13.66 -2.13
C ALA A 449 9.32 -13.07 -0.77
N MET A 450 8.86 -13.90 0.16
CA MET A 450 8.52 -13.48 1.52
C MET A 450 9.74 -12.94 2.27
N GLY A 451 10.93 -13.55 2.09
CA GLY A 451 12.17 -13.03 2.64
C GLY A 451 12.47 -11.61 2.15
N SER A 452 12.30 -11.36 0.85
CA SER A 452 12.44 -10.05 0.19
C SER A 452 11.43 -9.03 0.73
N LEU A 453 10.15 -9.41 0.83
CA LEU A 453 9.10 -8.56 1.39
C LEU A 453 9.33 -8.27 2.88
N ASN A 454 9.78 -9.25 3.65
CA ASN A 454 10.12 -9.07 5.06
C ASN A 454 11.28 -8.06 5.24
N GLN A 455 12.24 -8.03 4.32
CA GLN A 455 13.29 -7.00 4.32
C GLN A 455 12.70 -5.60 4.15
N ILE A 456 11.73 -5.42 3.22
CA ILE A 456 11.03 -4.14 3.05
C ILE A 456 10.24 -3.78 4.31
N MET A 457 9.49 -4.74 4.85
CA MET A 457 8.65 -4.54 6.04
C MET A 457 9.47 -4.28 7.31
N ALA A 458 10.74 -4.67 7.36
CA ALA A 458 11.66 -4.39 8.45
C ALA A 458 12.31 -3.00 8.35
N LEU A 459 12.20 -2.31 7.19
CA LEU A 459 12.75 -0.97 7.04
C LEU A 459 12.05 0.01 7.98
N PRO A 460 12.79 0.92 8.62
CA PRO A 460 12.20 1.91 9.50
C PRO A 460 11.29 2.87 8.73
N VAL A 461 10.12 3.13 9.28
CA VAL A 461 9.13 4.06 8.73
C VAL A 461 9.15 5.39 9.46
N ASP A 462 8.65 6.44 8.83
CA ASP A 462 8.63 7.81 9.38
C ASP A 462 7.82 7.94 10.67
N SER A 463 6.84 7.07 10.88
CA SER A 463 5.87 7.16 11.98
C SER A 463 5.82 5.89 12.86
N ALA A 464 6.99 5.30 13.16
CA ALA A 464 7.07 4.04 13.93
C ALA A 464 6.64 4.15 15.41
N ASP A 465 6.72 5.33 16.04
CA ASP A 465 6.45 5.54 17.46
C ASP A 465 5.41 6.64 17.69
N SER A 466 4.18 6.45 17.17
CA SER A 466 3.10 7.44 17.30
C SER A 466 2.66 7.72 18.74
N ASP A 467 2.85 6.77 19.65
CA ASP A 467 2.37 6.88 21.04
C ASP A 467 3.16 7.91 21.88
N HIS A 468 4.32 8.36 21.40
CA HIS A 468 5.21 9.26 22.13
C HIS A 468 5.49 10.58 21.40
N ARG A 469 4.77 10.88 20.30
CA ARG A 469 5.01 12.10 19.53
C ARG A 469 4.16 13.26 20.02
N ILE A 470 4.79 14.43 20.03
CA ILE A 470 4.16 15.67 20.45
C ILE A 470 3.40 16.25 19.25
N PRO A 471 2.07 16.42 19.33
CA PRO A 471 1.33 17.13 18.30
C PRO A 471 1.70 18.61 18.34
N LEU A 472 2.04 19.17 17.18
CA LEU A 472 2.33 20.60 17.02
C LEU A 472 1.19 21.26 16.23
N PRO A 473 0.25 21.95 16.91
CA PRO A 473 -0.95 22.47 16.26
C PRO A 473 -0.66 23.60 15.26
N ALA A 474 0.41 24.34 15.45
CA ALA A 474 0.89 25.38 14.54
C ALA A 474 2.41 25.49 14.68
N VAL A 475 3.10 25.66 13.55
CA VAL A 475 4.54 25.89 13.48
C VAL A 475 4.78 27.39 13.36
N THR A 476 5.66 27.94 14.20
CA THR A 476 6.10 29.33 14.08
C THR A 476 7.29 29.46 13.15
N GLY A 477 8.12 28.42 13.05
CA GLY A 477 9.23 28.35 12.12
C GLY A 477 10.58 28.81 12.69
N ASP A 478 10.76 28.65 13.99
CA ASP A 478 12.04 28.84 14.70
C ASP A 478 12.82 27.51 14.66
N PHE A 479 14.06 27.54 14.18
CA PHE A 479 14.92 26.37 14.13
C PHE A 479 16.23 26.58 14.90
N THR A 480 16.61 25.57 15.66
CA THR A 480 17.93 25.48 16.28
C THR A 480 18.59 24.14 15.95
N ILE A 481 19.76 24.15 15.36
CA ILE A 481 20.60 22.97 15.16
C ILE A 481 21.75 23.00 16.15
N ARG A 482 21.96 21.91 16.90
CA ARG A 482 23.07 21.74 17.84
C ARG A 482 23.90 20.53 17.48
N SER A 483 25.14 20.73 17.11
CA SER A 483 26.12 19.68 16.77
C SER A 483 25.57 18.66 15.77
N GLY A 484 24.79 19.14 14.79
CA GLY A 484 24.09 18.30 13.81
C GLY A 484 25.04 17.73 12.76
N VAL A 485 25.12 16.40 12.65
CA VAL A 485 25.89 15.71 11.61
C VAL A 485 24.93 14.92 10.72
N PHE A 486 24.97 15.20 9.43
CA PHE A 486 24.09 14.58 8.43
C PHE A 486 24.88 13.73 7.44
N THR A 487 24.43 12.48 7.25
CA THR A 487 24.98 11.55 6.26
C THR A 487 23.84 10.90 5.49
N TYR A 488 24.09 10.51 4.24
CA TYR A 488 23.19 9.68 3.46
C TYR A 488 23.33 8.19 3.81
N ALA A 489 22.96 7.30 2.92
CA ALA A 489 22.79 5.87 3.19
C ALA A 489 24.06 5.11 3.64
N ASP A 490 25.26 5.59 3.28
CA ASP A 490 26.52 4.95 3.68
C ASP A 490 27.03 5.51 5.01
N PRO A 491 27.02 4.71 6.11
CA PRO A 491 27.55 5.14 7.40
C PRO A 491 29.05 5.44 7.40
N ASN A 492 29.81 4.89 6.44
CA ASN A 492 31.27 5.07 6.33
C ASN A 492 31.65 6.24 5.42
N ALA A 493 30.67 6.83 4.70
CA ALA A 493 30.92 8.02 3.91
C ALA A 493 31.21 9.24 4.81
N PRO A 494 32.04 10.18 4.35
CA PRO A 494 32.24 11.43 5.08
C PRO A 494 30.91 12.16 5.24
N PRO A 495 30.70 12.89 6.36
CA PRO A 495 29.50 13.65 6.59
C PRO A 495 29.22 14.61 5.41
N ALA A 496 27.97 14.56 4.91
CA ALA A 496 27.52 15.47 3.87
C ALA A 496 27.35 16.90 4.40
N LEU A 497 27.06 17.04 5.71
CA LEU A 497 26.96 18.32 6.39
C LEU A 497 27.23 18.14 7.89
N SER A 498 28.03 19.05 8.46
CA SER A 498 28.28 19.15 9.90
C SER A 498 28.03 20.59 10.34
N VAL A 499 27.06 20.78 11.20
CA VAL A 499 26.67 22.08 11.75
C VAL A 499 26.93 22.09 13.25
N VAL A 500 27.80 22.95 13.71
CA VAL A 500 28.14 23.11 15.15
C VAL A 500 26.95 23.75 15.86
N SER A 501 26.47 24.89 15.39
CA SER A 501 25.31 25.62 15.85
C SER A 501 24.74 26.41 14.69
N LEU A 502 23.40 26.44 14.58
CA LEU A 502 22.68 27.30 13.65
C LEU A 502 21.31 27.61 14.26
N ASP A 503 21.03 28.90 14.41
CA ASP A 503 19.73 29.40 14.86
C ASP A 503 19.10 30.19 13.72
N ILE A 504 17.82 29.88 13.43
CA ILE A 504 17.01 30.55 12.40
C ILE A 504 15.73 31.02 13.11
N ALA A 505 15.53 32.33 13.18
CA ALA A 505 14.37 32.90 13.83
C ALA A 505 13.11 32.78 12.96
N ALA A 506 11.94 32.69 13.58
CA ALA A 506 10.66 32.72 12.89
C ALA A 506 10.51 33.98 12.02
N GLY A 507 10.10 33.79 10.77
CA GLY A 507 9.94 34.90 9.80
C GLY A 507 11.26 35.37 9.14
N GLU A 508 12.39 34.76 9.42
CA GLU A 508 13.68 35.09 8.86
C GLU A 508 13.80 34.64 7.39
N ARG A 509 14.45 35.45 6.55
CA ARG A 509 14.64 35.17 5.13
C ARG A 509 16.13 34.96 4.84
N ILE A 510 16.51 33.73 4.53
CA ILE A 510 17.89 33.27 4.46
C ILE A 510 18.23 32.76 3.07
N ALA A 511 19.39 33.11 2.54
CA ALA A 511 20.00 32.47 1.39
C ALA A 511 21.13 31.52 1.82
N LEU A 512 21.14 30.32 1.26
CA LEU A 512 22.24 29.37 1.37
C LEU A 512 23.10 29.47 0.12
N LEU A 513 24.35 29.91 0.27
CA LEU A 513 25.34 29.99 -0.81
C LEU A 513 26.41 28.92 -0.61
N GLY A 514 27.02 28.47 -1.69
CA GLY A 514 28.10 27.49 -1.67
C GLY A 514 28.21 26.73 -2.98
N ARG A 515 29.34 26.05 -3.18
CA ARG A 515 29.60 25.24 -4.38
C ARG A 515 28.61 24.09 -4.50
N ASN A 516 28.52 23.48 -5.69
CA ASN A 516 27.74 22.24 -5.85
C ASN A 516 28.36 21.15 -4.98
N GLY A 517 27.50 20.40 -4.27
CA GLY A 517 27.96 19.39 -3.30
C GLY A 517 28.37 19.92 -1.93
N ALA A 518 28.29 21.24 -1.66
CA ALA A 518 28.70 21.82 -0.38
C ALA A 518 27.83 21.41 0.82
N GLY A 519 26.60 20.87 0.61
CA GLY A 519 25.69 20.48 1.69
C GLY A 519 24.41 21.33 1.81
N LYS A 520 24.15 22.24 0.85
CA LYS A 520 22.95 23.12 0.86
C LYS A 520 21.64 22.32 0.91
N SER A 521 21.45 21.41 -0.05
CA SER A 521 20.26 20.54 -0.11
C SER A 521 20.15 19.63 1.12
N THR A 522 21.28 19.23 1.69
CA THR A 522 21.34 18.42 2.92
C THR A 522 20.80 19.22 4.11
N LEU A 523 21.14 20.51 4.22
CA LEU A 523 20.61 21.38 5.26
C LEU A 523 19.07 21.54 5.11
N LEU A 524 18.58 21.81 3.89
CA LEU A 524 17.14 21.93 3.64
C LEU A 524 16.39 20.63 4.00
N GLN A 525 16.94 19.46 3.65
CA GLN A 525 16.37 18.18 4.02
C GLN A 525 16.41 17.93 5.54
N GLY A 526 17.47 18.40 6.22
CA GLY A 526 17.56 18.34 7.68
C GLY A 526 16.49 19.17 8.37
N LEU A 527 16.31 20.42 7.94
CA LEU A 527 15.29 21.34 8.47
C LEU A 527 13.86 20.85 8.20
N SER A 528 13.62 20.16 7.09
CA SER A 528 12.31 19.59 6.75
C SER A 528 11.99 18.27 7.47
N GLY A 529 12.94 17.70 8.22
CA GLY A 529 12.79 16.37 8.83
C GLY A 529 12.85 15.20 7.86
N MET A 530 13.14 15.43 6.57
CA MET A 530 13.31 14.36 5.57
C MET A 530 14.63 13.61 5.75
N LEU A 531 15.65 14.27 6.31
CA LEU A 531 16.93 13.69 6.67
C LEU A 531 17.18 13.93 8.17
N GLN A 532 17.23 12.87 8.96
CA GLN A 532 17.54 12.96 10.37
C GLN A 532 19.08 13.03 10.58
N PRO A 533 19.58 13.83 11.55
CA PRO A 533 20.98 13.83 11.89
C PRO A 533 21.41 12.48 12.49
N VAL A 534 22.65 12.10 12.26
CA VAL A 534 23.28 10.90 12.87
C VAL A 534 23.70 11.19 14.31
N SER A 535 24.16 12.41 14.56
CA SER A 535 24.47 12.92 15.88
C SER A 535 24.02 14.38 15.98
N GLY A 536 23.83 14.86 17.19
CA GLY A 536 23.27 16.17 17.46
C GLY A 536 21.74 16.18 17.28
N GLU A 537 21.17 17.37 17.30
CA GLU A 537 19.71 17.54 17.25
C GLU A 537 19.29 18.73 16.38
N VAL A 538 18.10 18.64 15.83
CA VAL A 538 17.38 19.73 15.16
C VAL A 538 16.13 20.01 15.96
N LEU A 539 15.99 21.21 16.46
CA LEU A 539 14.81 21.69 17.17
C LEU A 539 13.96 22.54 16.22
N LEU A 540 12.66 22.41 16.32
CA LEU A 540 11.64 23.24 15.69
C LEU A 540 10.75 23.79 16.79
N ASP A 541 10.67 25.12 16.91
CA ASP A 541 9.91 25.81 17.96
C ASP A 541 10.27 25.28 19.36
N GLY A 542 11.57 25.01 19.61
CA GLY A 542 12.10 24.48 20.86
C GLY A 542 11.89 22.99 21.10
N LEU A 543 11.22 22.27 20.20
CA LEU A 543 10.98 20.83 20.30
C LEU A 543 11.89 20.05 19.33
N ALA A 544 12.42 18.91 19.77
CA ALA A 544 13.24 18.09 18.89
C ALA A 544 12.39 17.54 17.72
N LEU A 545 12.84 17.77 16.50
CA LEU A 545 12.11 17.48 15.27
C LEU A 545 11.68 16.01 15.17
N HIS A 546 12.47 15.09 15.73
CA HIS A 546 12.15 13.65 15.75
C HIS A 546 11.03 13.29 16.74
N GLN A 547 10.71 14.17 17.70
CA GLN A 547 9.62 13.98 18.66
C GLN A 547 8.28 14.52 18.15
N ILE A 548 8.30 15.37 17.12
CA ILE A 548 7.09 15.96 16.52
C ILE A 548 6.49 14.97 15.51
N ASP A 549 5.15 14.98 15.37
CA ASP A 549 4.52 14.18 14.30
C ASP A 549 4.97 14.70 12.92
N PRO A 550 5.57 13.84 12.05
CA PRO A 550 5.96 14.23 10.70
C PRO A 550 4.82 14.81 9.85
N ALA A 551 3.57 14.43 10.15
CA ALA A 551 2.42 14.98 9.47
C ALA A 551 2.25 16.49 9.78
N ASP A 552 2.44 16.88 11.05
CA ASP A 552 2.39 18.28 11.47
C ASP A 552 3.57 19.08 10.90
N VAL A 553 4.79 18.51 10.98
CA VAL A 553 5.98 19.12 10.36
C VAL A 553 5.76 19.36 8.88
N ARG A 554 5.30 18.34 8.14
CA ARG A 554 5.10 18.43 6.69
C ARG A 554 3.91 19.28 6.29
N ARG A 555 2.94 19.52 7.17
CA ARG A 555 1.82 20.44 6.91
C ARG A 555 2.32 21.87 6.75
N ASP A 556 3.17 22.32 7.66
CA ASP A 556 3.57 23.73 7.80
C ASP A 556 4.97 24.03 7.23
N ILE A 557 5.78 22.99 6.94
CA ILE A 557 7.07 23.11 6.27
C ILE A 557 6.95 22.61 4.83
N GLY A 558 7.09 23.51 3.88
CA GLY A 558 7.13 23.23 2.46
C GLY A 558 8.57 23.03 1.99
N LEU A 559 8.91 21.90 1.39
CA LEU A 559 10.21 21.65 0.79
C LEU A 559 10.08 21.46 -0.72
N LEU A 560 10.78 22.29 -1.49
CA LEU A 560 11.04 22.08 -2.92
C LEU A 560 12.45 21.53 -3.08
N THR A 561 12.59 20.31 -3.56
CA THR A 561 13.90 19.71 -3.88
C THR A 561 14.22 19.88 -5.36
N GLN A 562 15.49 19.82 -5.72
CA GLN A 562 15.97 19.91 -7.10
C GLN A 562 15.34 18.82 -8.01
N ASN A 563 15.05 17.62 -7.46
CA ASN A 563 14.50 16.47 -8.17
C ASN A 563 12.99 16.29 -8.00
N SER A 564 12.27 17.34 -7.61
CA SER A 564 10.81 17.30 -7.53
C SER A 564 10.20 17.03 -8.91
N ARG A 565 9.11 16.23 -8.96
CA ARG A 565 8.47 15.81 -10.23
C ARG A 565 6.96 16.05 -10.21
N LEU A 566 6.40 16.23 -11.38
CA LEU A 566 4.95 16.15 -11.61
C LEU A 566 4.56 14.69 -11.80
N PHE A 567 3.34 14.34 -11.38
CA PHE A 567 2.77 13.02 -11.54
C PHE A 567 1.84 12.98 -12.74
N HIS A 568 1.64 11.79 -13.30
CA HIS A 568 0.60 11.61 -14.30
C HIS A 568 -0.77 11.94 -13.71
N GLY A 569 -1.52 12.78 -14.41
CA GLY A 569 -2.83 13.28 -13.98
C GLY A 569 -3.07 14.69 -14.46
N THR A 570 -4.21 15.28 -14.13
CA THR A 570 -4.54 16.64 -14.51
C THR A 570 -3.65 17.67 -13.82
N LEU A 571 -3.54 18.88 -14.38
CA LEU A 571 -2.87 20.00 -13.70
C LEU A 571 -3.49 20.28 -12.34
N ARG A 572 -4.84 20.25 -12.23
CA ARG A 572 -5.56 20.39 -10.97
C ARG A 572 -5.09 19.35 -9.94
N GLU A 573 -5.10 18.07 -10.29
CA GLU A 573 -4.66 16.99 -9.39
C GLU A 573 -3.22 17.19 -8.92
N ASN A 574 -2.33 17.59 -9.83
CA ASN A 574 -0.94 17.88 -9.50
C ASN A 574 -0.80 19.07 -8.54
N LEU A 575 -1.51 20.17 -8.78
CA LEU A 575 -1.44 21.36 -7.95
C LEU A 575 -2.06 21.15 -6.57
N THR A 576 -3.19 20.45 -6.50
CA THR A 576 -3.94 20.24 -5.24
C THR A 576 -3.45 19.04 -4.43
N LEU A 577 -2.39 18.35 -4.85
CA LEU A 577 -1.88 17.13 -4.19
C LEU A 577 -1.60 17.33 -2.69
N GLY A 578 -1.11 18.50 -2.30
CA GLY A 578 -0.86 18.87 -0.90
C GLY A 578 -1.90 19.82 -0.30
N ALA A 579 -2.84 20.31 -1.10
CA ALA A 579 -3.89 21.27 -0.71
C ALA A 579 -5.23 20.89 -1.38
N PRO A 580 -5.82 19.75 -1.00
CA PRO A 580 -6.99 19.19 -1.68
C PRO A 580 -8.26 20.05 -1.58
N SER A 581 -8.31 20.98 -0.63
CA SER A 581 -9.43 21.92 -0.43
C SER A 581 -9.26 23.26 -1.15
N ALA A 582 -8.17 23.43 -1.94
CA ALA A 582 -7.92 24.67 -2.63
C ALA A 582 -8.99 24.94 -3.71
N SER A 583 -9.54 26.15 -3.71
CA SER A 583 -10.48 26.60 -4.72
C SER A 583 -9.79 26.97 -6.03
N ASP A 584 -10.55 27.03 -7.12
CA ASP A 584 -10.03 27.45 -8.41
C ASP A 584 -9.47 28.88 -8.39
N ALA A 585 -10.05 29.77 -7.58
CA ALA A 585 -9.56 31.12 -7.41
C ALA A 585 -8.17 31.14 -6.77
N GLU A 586 -7.95 30.36 -5.72
CA GLU A 586 -6.64 30.23 -5.07
C GLU A 586 -5.60 29.60 -6.01
N ILE A 587 -6.01 28.60 -6.80
CA ILE A 587 -5.11 27.98 -7.80
C ILE A 587 -4.67 29.02 -8.84
N VAL A 588 -5.60 29.82 -9.37
CA VAL A 588 -5.30 30.85 -10.37
C VAL A 588 -4.42 31.97 -9.78
N GLU A 589 -4.68 32.40 -8.56
CA GLU A 589 -3.85 33.37 -7.85
C GLU A 589 -2.41 32.91 -7.69
N ILE A 590 -2.22 31.66 -7.24
CA ILE A 590 -0.87 31.10 -7.09
C ILE A 590 -0.20 30.88 -8.45
N LEU A 591 -0.93 30.45 -9.48
CA LEU A 591 -0.40 30.35 -10.84
C LEU A 591 0.05 31.72 -11.38
N ALA A 592 -0.70 32.80 -11.10
CA ALA A 592 -0.29 34.15 -11.43
C ALA A 592 0.99 34.56 -10.67
N MET A 593 1.10 34.18 -9.40
CA MET A 593 2.27 34.45 -8.57
C MET A 593 3.55 33.81 -9.14
N VAL A 594 3.48 32.58 -9.62
CA VAL A 594 4.64 31.86 -10.20
C VAL A 594 4.83 32.11 -11.70
N GLY A 595 3.98 32.96 -12.33
CA GLY A 595 4.06 33.26 -13.75
C GLY A 595 3.54 32.20 -14.70
N ALA A 596 2.80 31.19 -14.18
CA ALA A 596 2.28 30.07 -14.98
C ALA A 596 0.83 30.26 -15.48
N GLU A 597 0.12 31.31 -15.05
CA GLU A 597 -1.28 31.55 -15.42
C GLU A 597 -1.48 31.62 -16.94
N GLY A 598 -0.62 32.38 -17.64
CA GLY A 598 -0.70 32.54 -19.09
C GLY A 598 -0.47 31.24 -19.86
N MET A 599 0.35 30.34 -19.31
CA MET A 599 0.52 28.99 -19.85
C MET A 599 -0.77 28.19 -19.72
N VAL A 600 -1.35 28.12 -18.52
CA VAL A 600 -2.57 27.33 -18.25
C VAL A 600 -3.76 27.84 -19.08
N ARG A 601 -3.89 29.14 -19.24
CA ARG A 601 -4.94 29.75 -20.11
C ARG A 601 -4.82 29.34 -21.58
N ARG A 602 -3.61 29.06 -22.08
CA ARG A 602 -3.40 28.65 -23.48
C ARG A 602 -3.66 27.15 -23.68
N LEU A 603 -3.73 26.37 -22.64
CA LEU A 603 -4.07 24.95 -22.73
C LEU A 603 -5.57 24.80 -23.00
N ARG A 604 -5.92 23.92 -23.95
CA ARG A 604 -7.31 23.69 -24.39
C ARG A 604 -8.25 23.36 -23.21
N ASP A 605 -7.76 22.54 -22.27
CA ASP A 605 -8.55 22.03 -21.15
C ASP A 605 -8.20 22.76 -19.83
N GLY A 606 -7.40 23.85 -19.88
CA GLY A 606 -7.01 24.63 -18.71
C GLY A 606 -6.44 23.76 -17.58
N LEU A 607 -7.04 23.83 -16.40
CA LEU A 607 -6.67 23.00 -15.24
C LEU A 607 -6.97 21.50 -15.41
N GLY A 608 -7.85 21.14 -16.37
CA GLY A 608 -8.14 19.75 -16.75
C GLY A 608 -7.10 19.11 -17.66
N HIS A 609 -6.12 19.88 -18.15
CA HIS A 609 -5.06 19.35 -19.00
C HIS A 609 -4.27 18.25 -18.32
N VAL A 610 -4.10 17.11 -19.01
CA VAL A 610 -3.40 15.93 -18.48
C VAL A 610 -1.89 16.10 -18.67
N VAL A 611 -1.18 16.12 -17.56
CA VAL A 611 0.28 16.12 -17.51
C VAL A 611 0.77 14.67 -17.55
N GLN A 612 1.73 14.40 -18.39
CA GLN A 612 2.39 13.09 -18.45
C GLN A 612 3.41 12.93 -17.31
N GLU A 613 3.88 11.70 -17.08
CA GLU A 613 4.86 11.37 -16.05
C GLU A 613 6.11 12.27 -16.16
N GLY A 614 6.53 12.83 -15.02
CA GLY A 614 7.67 13.75 -14.96
C GLY A 614 7.45 15.13 -15.57
N GLY A 615 6.27 15.42 -16.14
CA GLY A 615 5.98 16.68 -16.83
C GLY A 615 6.37 16.65 -18.31
N LEU A 616 6.43 15.48 -18.94
CA LEU A 616 6.78 15.34 -20.37
C LEU A 616 5.85 16.20 -21.23
N GLY A 617 6.42 16.94 -22.15
CA GLY A 617 5.67 17.90 -23.01
C GLY A 617 5.62 19.33 -22.43
N LEU A 618 6.08 19.56 -21.21
CA LEU A 618 6.26 20.90 -20.62
C LEU A 618 7.73 21.31 -20.63
N SER A 619 8.01 22.61 -20.78
CA SER A 619 9.38 23.09 -20.61
C SER A 619 9.84 22.99 -19.16
N GLY A 620 11.15 22.92 -18.90
CA GLY A 620 11.71 22.87 -17.55
C GLY A 620 11.23 24.01 -16.65
N GLY A 621 11.14 25.23 -17.20
CA GLY A 621 10.60 26.40 -16.48
C GLY A 621 9.12 26.27 -16.13
N GLN A 622 8.32 25.68 -17.02
CA GLN A 622 6.91 25.40 -16.77
C GLN A 622 6.72 24.35 -15.66
N VAL A 623 7.50 23.26 -15.73
CA VAL A 623 7.51 22.22 -14.67
C VAL A 623 7.88 22.84 -13.33
N GLN A 624 8.93 23.67 -13.29
CA GLN A 624 9.39 24.33 -12.07
C GLN A 624 8.36 25.30 -11.49
N ALA A 625 7.70 26.09 -12.35
CA ALA A 625 6.63 26.99 -11.93
C ALA A 625 5.44 26.21 -11.33
N LEU A 626 5.04 25.08 -11.94
CA LEU A 626 3.96 24.25 -11.41
C LEU A 626 4.34 23.57 -10.08
N LEU A 627 5.59 23.13 -9.91
CA LEU A 627 6.10 22.57 -8.66
C LEU A 627 6.11 23.63 -7.53
N LEU A 628 6.51 24.86 -7.84
CA LEU A 628 6.40 25.99 -6.92
C LEU A 628 4.95 26.31 -6.58
N ALA A 629 4.05 26.35 -7.59
CA ALA A 629 2.64 26.55 -7.35
C ALA A 629 2.05 25.49 -6.42
N ARG A 630 2.38 24.20 -6.62
CA ARG A 630 1.98 23.09 -5.75
C ARG A 630 2.43 23.29 -4.30
N LEU A 631 3.65 23.78 -4.09
CA LEU A 631 4.19 24.06 -2.76
C LEU A 631 3.49 25.24 -2.12
N LEU A 632 3.37 26.37 -2.83
CA LEU A 632 2.83 27.62 -2.32
C LEU A 632 1.31 27.56 -2.05
N LEU A 633 0.59 26.73 -2.82
CA LEU A 633 -0.85 26.50 -2.63
C LEU A 633 -1.16 25.91 -1.25
N ARG A 634 -0.20 25.20 -0.64
CA ARG A 634 -0.30 24.69 0.74
C ARG A 634 -0.19 25.78 1.80
N GLN A 635 0.26 26.98 1.42
CA GLN A 635 0.52 28.11 2.32
C GLN A 635 1.39 27.77 3.54
N PRO A 636 2.56 27.13 3.36
CA PRO A 636 3.40 26.72 4.48
C PRO A 636 3.91 27.96 5.25
N MET A 637 4.10 27.79 6.58
CA MET A 637 4.75 28.82 7.41
C MET A 637 6.25 28.89 7.18
N VAL A 638 6.86 27.76 6.78
CA VAL A 638 8.27 27.66 6.42
C VAL A 638 8.40 27.17 4.98
N ALA A 639 9.13 27.90 4.13
CA ALA A 639 9.44 27.49 2.76
C ALA A 639 10.92 27.23 2.60
N LEU A 640 11.28 25.97 2.31
CA LEU A 640 12.63 25.51 2.05
C LEU A 640 12.76 25.24 0.55
N LEU A 641 13.53 26.08 -0.16
CA LEU A 641 13.55 26.10 -1.61
C LEU A 641 14.96 25.77 -2.13
N ASP A 642 15.10 24.69 -2.90
CA ASP A 642 16.37 24.32 -3.53
C ASP A 642 16.35 24.72 -5.01
N GLU A 643 17.14 25.70 -5.39
CA GLU A 643 17.26 26.27 -6.74
C GLU A 643 15.90 26.60 -7.39
N PRO A 644 15.01 27.38 -6.74
CA PRO A 644 13.61 27.54 -7.15
C PRO A 644 13.43 28.20 -8.52
N THR A 645 14.42 28.94 -9.04
CA THR A 645 14.34 29.68 -10.31
C THR A 645 15.30 29.16 -11.38
N ALA A 646 15.97 28.01 -11.16
CA ALA A 646 17.06 27.52 -12.04
C ALA A 646 16.66 27.38 -13.51
N ALA A 647 15.43 26.94 -13.80
CA ALA A 647 14.92 26.72 -15.14
C ALA A 647 14.04 27.86 -15.68
N MET A 648 13.86 28.96 -14.93
CA MET A 648 13.04 30.11 -15.33
C MET A 648 13.80 31.07 -16.24
N ASP A 649 13.10 31.68 -17.18
CA ASP A 649 13.58 32.82 -17.93
C ASP A 649 13.64 34.08 -17.01
N GLU A 650 14.43 35.05 -17.44
CA GLU A 650 14.70 36.25 -16.65
C GLU A 650 13.43 37.08 -16.29
N GLY A 651 12.46 37.13 -17.18
CA GLY A 651 11.21 37.83 -16.95
C GLY A 651 10.35 37.18 -15.90
N THR A 652 10.15 35.85 -16.03
CA THR A 652 9.39 35.04 -15.09
C THR A 652 10.08 34.98 -13.74
N GLU A 653 11.43 34.86 -13.71
CA GLU A 653 12.22 34.89 -12.48
C GLU A 653 12.01 36.21 -11.71
N ARG A 654 12.12 37.35 -12.39
CA ARG A 654 11.94 38.68 -11.76
C ARG A 654 10.54 38.86 -11.18
N HIS A 655 9.53 38.45 -11.94
CA HIS A 655 8.14 38.47 -11.48
C HIS A 655 7.94 37.62 -10.23
N PHE A 656 8.43 36.39 -10.27
CA PHE A 656 8.30 35.44 -9.15
C PHE A 656 9.03 35.96 -7.91
N ILE A 657 10.26 36.41 -8.02
CA ILE A 657 11.03 36.96 -6.90
C ILE A 657 10.32 38.12 -6.23
N HIS A 658 9.78 39.06 -7.02
CA HIS A 658 9.01 40.19 -6.48
C HIS A 658 7.78 39.72 -5.68
N ARG A 659 7.01 38.80 -6.24
CA ARG A 659 5.80 38.22 -5.58
C ARG A 659 6.15 37.39 -4.36
N LEU A 660 7.21 36.55 -4.44
CA LEU A 660 7.71 35.77 -3.33
C LEU A 660 8.17 36.66 -2.18
N GLY A 661 8.82 37.78 -2.46
CA GLY A 661 9.22 38.76 -1.45
C GLY A 661 8.05 39.38 -0.69
N GLN A 662 6.89 39.55 -1.34
CA GLN A 662 5.66 40.00 -0.69
C GLN A 662 5.02 38.90 0.16
N TRP A 663 4.94 37.68 -0.40
CA TRP A 663 4.36 36.51 0.26
C TRP A 663 5.16 36.07 1.51
N SER A 664 6.48 36.28 1.50
CA SER A 664 7.41 35.82 2.54
C SER A 664 7.48 36.72 3.78
N ARG A 665 6.81 37.88 3.79
CA ARG A 665 6.96 38.86 4.89
C ARG A 665 6.66 38.36 6.29
N THR A 666 5.80 37.36 6.40
CA THR A 666 5.35 36.77 7.67
C THR A 666 5.77 35.29 7.80
N ARG A 667 6.69 34.84 6.96
CA ARG A 667 7.05 33.42 6.86
C ARG A 667 8.56 33.25 6.86
N THR A 668 9.02 32.15 7.44
CA THR A 668 10.43 31.75 7.36
C THR A 668 10.75 31.21 5.97
N ILE A 669 11.76 31.76 5.31
CA ILE A 669 12.23 31.26 4.01
C ILE A 669 13.72 30.95 4.06
N VAL A 670 14.07 29.75 3.59
CA VAL A 670 15.45 29.33 3.38
C VAL A 670 15.62 28.90 1.92
N VAL A 671 16.41 29.66 1.16
CA VAL A 671 16.61 29.44 -0.28
C VAL A 671 18.05 29.04 -0.55
N ALA A 672 18.27 27.83 -1.03
CA ALA A 672 19.55 27.45 -1.61
C ALA A 672 19.60 27.94 -3.07
N THR A 673 20.55 28.78 -3.42
CA THR A 673 20.64 29.33 -4.77
C THR A 673 22.05 29.79 -5.12
N HIS A 674 22.33 29.85 -6.41
CA HIS A 674 23.50 30.53 -6.97
C HIS A 674 23.12 31.78 -7.77
N ARG A 675 21.81 32.09 -7.85
CA ARG A 675 21.26 33.26 -8.56
C ARG A 675 21.29 34.49 -7.69
N MET A 676 22.02 35.52 -8.12
CA MET A 676 22.20 36.76 -7.34
C MET A 676 20.89 37.52 -7.09
N ARG A 677 19.94 37.47 -8.01
CA ARG A 677 18.64 38.15 -7.87
C ARG A 677 17.81 37.60 -6.70
N MET A 678 17.93 36.31 -6.37
CA MET A 678 17.24 35.77 -5.20
C MET A 678 17.70 36.42 -3.88
N LEU A 679 18.87 37.02 -3.88
CA LEU A 679 19.37 37.75 -2.70
C LEU A 679 18.60 39.05 -2.43
N ASP A 680 17.81 39.55 -3.38
CA ASP A 680 17.01 40.78 -3.20
C ASP A 680 15.94 40.63 -2.13
N ILE A 681 15.47 39.42 -1.88
CA ILE A 681 14.40 39.14 -0.93
C ILE A 681 14.88 38.56 0.41
N VAL A 682 16.18 38.38 0.61
CA VAL A 682 16.75 37.80 1.83
C VAL A 682 17.50 38.83 2.66
N ASP A 683 17.53 38.62 3.95
CA ASP A 683 18.14 39.52 4.93
C ASP A 683 19.49 38.95 5.46
N ARG A 684 19.65 37.61 5.46
CA ARG A 684 20.81 36.88 5.97
C ARG A 684 21.33 35.91 4.95
N ILE A 685 22.62 35.69 4.93
CA ILE A 685 23.29 34.73 4.05
C ILE A 685 24.13 33.76 4.90
N ILE A 686 23.97 32.49 4.63
CA ILE A 686 24.78 31.40 5.18
C ILE A 686 25.60 30.81 4.03
N VAL A 687 26.91 30.77 4.17
CA VAL A 687 27.82 30.17 3.18
C VAL A 687 28.26 28.82 3.68
N ILE A 688 28.02 27.80 2.86
CA ILE A 688 28.41 26.41 3.16
C ILE A 688 29.53 25.99 2.19
N ASP A 689 30.57 25.42 2.71
CA ASP A 689 31.65 24.83 1.91
C ASP A 689 32.13 23.53 2.57
N ASN A 690 32.36 22.49 1.74
CA ASN A 690 32.82 21.17 2.19
C ASN A 690 32.05 20.63 3.41
N GLY A 691 30.74 20.79 3.42
CA GLY A 691 29.86 20.30 4.49
C GLY A 691 29.93 21.07 5.80
N LYS A 692 30.47 22.31 5.80
CA LYS A 692 30.56 23.17 7.00
C LYS A 692 30.03 24.57 6.70
N ILE A 693 29.44 25.22 7.69
CA ILE A 693 29.10 26.64 7.62
C ILE A 693 30.40 27.43 7.83
N ILE A 694 30.78 28.23 6.85
CA ILE A 694 32.01 29.04 6.89
C ILE A 694 31.75 30.53 7.15
N LEU A 695 30.59 31.04 6.71
CA LEU A 695 30.14 32.40 6.98
C LEU A 695 28.67 32.39 7.28
N ASP A 696 28.26 33.20 8.23
CA ASP A 696 26.86 33.40 8.63
C ASP A 696 26.67 34.83 9.15
N GLY A 697 25.71 35.56 8.59
CA GLY A 697 25.45 36.92 9.02
C GLY A 697 24.57 37.73 8.07
N PRO A 698 24.36 39.02 8.37
CA PRO A 698 23.62 39.92 7.52
C PRO A 698 24.14 39.95 6.09
N LYS A 699 23.25 40.01 5.12
CA LYS A 699 23.51 39.95 3.67
C LYS A 699 24.67 40.82 3.24
N ASP A 700 24.65 42.11 3.62
CA ASP A 700 25.64 43.08 3.15
C ASP A 700 27.03 42.78 3.68
N GLN A 701 27.16 42.33 4.93
CA GLN A 701 28.40 41.96 5.58
C GLN A 701 29.01 40.72 4.92
N VAL A 702 28.22 39.68 4.69
CA VAL A 702 28.70 38.44 4.05
C VAL A 702 29.13 38.70 2.61
N LEU A 703 28.38 39.48 1.84
CA LEU A 703 28.74 39.85 0.48
C LEU A 703 30.02 40.69 0.41
N ALA A 704 30.25 41.63 1.35
CA ALA A 704 31.48 42.40 1.45
C ALA A 704 32.67 41.49 1.74
N THR A 705 32.54 40.57 2.70
CA THR A 705 33.59 39.59 3.04
C THR A 705 33.94 38.69 1.84
N MET A 706 32.95 38.20 1.11
CA MET A 706 33.16 37.37 -0.09
C MET A 706 33.85 38.13 -1.23
N ARG A 707 33.60 39.42 -1.38
CA ARG A 707 34.30 40.27 -2.37
C ARG A 707 35.74 40.53 -1.97
N GLY A 708 35.98 40.79 -0.67
CA GLY A 708 37.34 41.00 -0.14
C GLY A 708 38.24 39.78 -0.26
N THR A 709 37.75 38.58 0.03
CA THR A 709 38.46 37.32 -0.14
C THR A 709 38.78 36.98 -1.62
N ARG A 710 37.92 37.37 -2.56
CA ARG A 710 38.20 37.24 -4.00
C ARG A 710 39.33 38.16 -4.47
N SER A 711 39.41 39.39 -3.95
CA SER A 711 40.46 40.35 -4.28
C SER A 711 41.85 39.96 -3.68
N ALA A 712 41.84 39.18 -2.60
CA ALA A 712 43.09 38.70 -1.98
C ALA A 712 43.60 37.37 -2.58
N ALA A 713 42.78 36.66 -3.36
CA ALA A 713 43.15 35.38 -4.01
C ALA A 713 43.39 35.50 -5.52
N ALA A 714 43.16 36.68 -6.13
CA ALA A 714 43.52 37.05 -7.49
C ALA A 714 44.81 37.89 -7.48
#